data_e73df0d49f1e3fbc45c271db5b8efe95
#
_entry.id   e73df0d49f1e3fbc45c271db5b8efe95
#
_cell.length_a   1.000
_cell.length_b   1.000
_cell.length_c   1.000
_cell.angle_alpha   90.00
_cell.angle_beta   90.00
_cell.angle_gamma   90.00
#
_symmetry.space_group_name_H-M   'P 1'
#
loop_
_entity.id
_entity.type
_entity.pdbx_description
1 polymer ?
#
loop_
_entity_poly.entity_id
_entity_poly.type
_entity_poly.pdbx_seq_one_letter_code
_entity_poly.pdbx_strand_id
1 'polypeptide(L)'
;MEQYTVTGMSCAACSARVEKAVSGVKGVSSCSVSLLTNSMGVEGTASADDIIAAVRAAGYDASPKGRQEPSARKSADEDALRDRETPVLKKRLIASLGFLIVLMYVSMGHMMWGWPLPGFFDGNHVAMGLLQMLLTIIIMVINQKFFISGFKSLWHRAPNMDALVALGATAAFGYSTFALFAMTDAQVNGDAAAVMSYMHEFYFESAAMILALITLGKMLEARSKGKTTDALKSLMKLAPKTATVERNGAEMTVPIEQVAKDDVFLVRPGESIPVDGMVIDGSSAVDESTLTGESIPVDKAAGSQVSAGTMNRSGFIRCKATRVGEDTTLSQIIRMVSDAAATKAPIAKVADKVSGVFVPAVITIAAITVAAWLIAGQTVGFALARGISVLVISCPCALGLATPVAIMVGNGMGAKNGVLFKTAVSLEETGKAQIVALDKTGTITRGEPRVTDIIPAGGISETELLSAAYALEKKSEHPLARAITQMAEQERLTAFEVERFEALPGNGLTASLDGAELLGGSFKFISGQIAVPDETAKRAERLSEEGKTPLLFARGGALIGIIAVADVIKDDSPQAIEQMRNMGIHVVMLTGDNERTAKAIGAKAGVDEVIAGVLPDGKESVIRRLKEKGKVIMVGDGVNDAPALTSADIGIAIGAGADVAIDAADVVLMKSRLSDVPAAIRLSRATLRNIHENLFWAFIYNIIGIPLAAGVFISVLGWQLNPMFAAAAMSLSSFSVVTNALRLNFFKMHDPSRDHKLRKKLKTTSEKETKQMEKTIKIEGMMCNHCEMHVKKALEALDGVKSAEVSHTAGTAVVTLEKAVADSALKQAVVDQGYTVTGIE
;
A
#
# COMPACT_ATOMS: atom_id res chain seq x y z
N MET A 1 8.14 7.80 12.43
CA MET A 1 7.01 8.73 12.13
C MET A 1 6.24 9.01 13.42
N GLU A 2 6.16 10.26 13.88
CA GLU A 2 5.32 10.64 15.00
C GLU A 2 3.87 10.80 14.57
N GLN A 3 2.93 10.36 15.40
CA GLN A 3 1.49 10.45 15.09
C GLN A 3 0.80 11.47 15.99
N TYR A 4 -0.13 12.22 15.39
CA TYR A 4 -0.98 13.20 16.06
C TYR A 4 -2.45 12.95 15.72
N THR A 5 -3.35 13.19 16.68
CA THR A 5 -4.78 13.29 16.39
C THR A 5 -5.13 14.72 16.03
N VAL A 6 -5.78 14.94 14.88
CA VAL A 6 -6.17 16.27 14.40
C VAL A 6 -7.68 16.40 14.41
N THR A 7 -8.20 17.44 15.05
CA THR A 7 -9.66 17.66 15.16
C THR A 7 -10.11 18.89 14.37
N GLY A 8 -11.38 18.88 13.95
CA GLY A 8 -12.00 19.98 13.21
C GLY A 8 -11.91 19.87 11.69
N MET A 9 -11.27 18.84 11.13
CA MET A 9 -11.23 18.61 9.69
C MET A 9 -12.55 18.02 9.20
N SER A 10 -13.13 18.59 8.14
CA SER A 10 -14.41 18.14 7.57
C SER A 10 -14.33 17.71 6.11
N CYS A 11 -13.20 18.00 5.41
CA CYS A 11 -13.05 17.70 3.99
C CYS A 11 -11.58 17.62 3.57
N ALA A 12 -11.32 17.14 2.35
CA ALA A 12 -9.98 17.00 1.78
C ALA A 12 -9.19 18.32 1.74
N ALA A 13 -9.86 19.46 1.46
CA ALA A 13 -9.20 20.76 1.48
C ALA A 13 -8.68 21.12 2.89
N CYS A 14 -9.37 20.67 3.95
CA CYS A 14 -8.94 20.85 5.34
C CYS A 14 -7.65 20.07 5.62
N SER A 15 -7.60 18.79 5.22
CA SER A 15 -6.41 17.96 5.42
C SER A 15 -5.22 18.47 4.63
N ALA A 16 -5.40 18.90 3.38
CA ALA A 16 -4.35 19.51 2.56
C ALA A 16 -3.78 20.80 3.18
N ARG A 17 -4.63 21.59 3.83
CA ARG A 17 -4.21 22.81 4.51
C ARG A 17 -3.36 22.52 5.75
N VAL A 18 -3.79 21.58 6.59
CA VAL A 18 -3.00 21.14 7.76
C VAL A 18 -1.66 20.61 7.30
N GLU A 19 -1.64 19.75 6.29
CA GLU A 19 -0.43 19.17 5.71
C GLU A 19 0.54 20.24 5.21
N LYS A 20 0.03 21.26 4.48
CA LYS A 20 0.82 22.39 4.01
C LYS A 20 1.39 23.23 5.15
N ALA A 21 0.60 23.48 6.19
CA ALA A 21 1.04 24.26 7.34
C ALA A 21 2.14 23.56 8.12
N VAL A 22 2.00 22.26 8.38
CA VAL A 22 2.98 21.46 9.13
C VAL A 22 4.22 21.19 8.28
N SER A 23 4.09 20.93 6.97
CA SER A 23 5.25 20.79 6.08
C SER A 23 6.10 22.06 5.95
N GLY A 24 5.56 23.21 6.32
CA GLY A 24 6.30 24.48 6.39
C GLY A 24 7.09 24.68 7.69
N VAL A 25 6.93 23.81 8.69
CA VAL A 25 7.64 23.90 9.96
C VAL A 25 9.09 23.43 9.77
N LYS A 26 10.04 24.24 10.29
CA LYS A 26 11.46 23.91 10.20
C LYS A 26 11.77 22.60 10.92
N GLY A 27 12.40 21.67 10.23
CA GLY A 27 12.72 20.35 10.77
C GLY A 27 11.72 19.25 10.43
N VAL A 28 10.60 19.55 9.75
CA VAL A 28 9.69 18.53 9.19
C VAL A 28 10.19 18.09 7.84
N SER A 29 10.47 16.79 7.67
CA SER A 29 10.90 16.19 6.41
C SER A 29 9.69 15.68 5.60
N SER A 30 8.71 15.10 6.26
CA SER A 30 7.44 14.71 5.64
C SER A 30 6.26 14.89 6.58
N CYS A 31 5.09 15.19 6.02
CA CYS A 31 3.83 15.26 6.74
C CYS A 31 2.72 14.63 5.89
N SER A 32 1.92 13.78 6.51
CA SER A 32 0.75 13.17 5.88
C SER A 32 -0.44 13.25 6.82
N VAL A 33 -1.57 13.75 6.31
CA VAL A 33 -2.79 13.97 7.11
C VAL A 33 -3.93 13.13 6.58
N SER A 34 -4.45 12.22 7.40
CA SER A 34 -5.58 11.36 7.07
C SER A 34 -6.90 11.95 7.58
N LEU A 35 -7.78 12.31 6.66
CA LEU A 35 -9.15 12.74 7.00
C LEU A 35 -10.01 11.58 7.53
N LEU A 36 -9.66 10.34 7.17
CA LEU A 36 -10.44 9.16 7.51
C LEU A 36 -10.26 8.75 8.98
N THR A 37 -9.01 8.79 9.43
CA THR A 37 -8.63 8.44 10.81
C THR A 37 -8.48 9.66 11.72
N ASN A 38 -8.70 10.87 11.20
CA ASN A 38 -8.43 12.14 11.88
C ASN A 38 -7.02 12.18 12.50
N SER A 39 -6.05 11.60 11.80
CA SER A 39 -4.67 11.48 12.24
C SER A 39 -3.71 12.19 11.29
N MET A 40 -2.56 12.55 11.83
CA MET A 40 -1.44 13.14 11.07
C MET A 40 -0.17 12.41 11.46
N GLY A 41 0.58 11.94 10.46
CA GLY A 41 1.93 11.40 10.62
C GLY A 41 2.96 12.46 10.21
N VAL A 42 3.94 12.69 11.05
CA VAL A 42 5.03 13.65 10.81
C VAL A 42 6.38 12.96 10.96
N GLU A 43 7.27 13.20 10.02
CA GLU A 43 8.67 12.77 10.09
C GLU A 43 9.56 14.00 10.11
N GLY A 44 10.61 13.95 10.92
CA GLY A 44 11.56 15.03 11.06
C GLY A 44 12.05 15.21 12.49
N THR A 45 12.68 16.35 12.74
CA THR A 45 13.26 16.74 14.04
C THR A 45 12.53 17.91 14.70
N ALA A 46 11.38 18.33 14.14
CA ALA A 46 10.57 19.43 14.67
C ALA A 46 9.96 19.07 16.03
N SER A 47 9.82 20.04 16.93
CA SER A 47 9.18 19.79 18.22
C SER A 47 7.67 19.58 18.11
N ALA A 48 7.08 18.78 19.01
CA ALA A 48 5.64 18.56 19.04
C ALA A 48 4.86 19.88 19.22
N ASP A 49 5.38 20.82 19.99
CA ASP A 49 4.75 22.10 20.23
C ASP A 49 4.70 22.98 18.98
N ASP A 50 5.78 22.99 18.17
CA ASP A 50 5.82 23.73 16.90
C ASP A 50 4.82 23.14 15.91
N ILE A 51 4.72 21.82 15.85
CA ILE A 51 3.77 21.11 14.99
C ILE A 51 2.32 21.45 15.40
N ILE A 52 2.01 21.41 16.70
CA ILE A 52 0.68 21.74 17.22
C ILE A 52 0.36 23.22 16.95
N ALA A 53 1.32 24.11 17.15
CA ALA A 53 1.16 25.54 16.89
C ALA A 53 0.84 25.79 15.40
N ALA A 54 1.51 25.11 14.48
CA ALA A 54 1.23 25.21 13.05
C ALA A 54 -0.16 24.72 12.69
N VAL A 55 -0.62 23.63 13.29
CA VAL A 55 -2.00 23.12 13.09
C VAL A 55 -3.04 24.13 13.62
N ARG A 56 -2.79 24.73 14.80
CA ARG A 56 -3.66 25.76 15.37
C ARG A 56 -3.70 27.03 14.53
N ALA A 57 -2.57 27.46 14.01
CA ALA A 57 -2.49 28.59 13.10
C ALA A 57 -3.28 28.32 11.79
N ALA A 58 -3.34 27.08 11.33
CA ALA A 58 -4.18 26.67 10.22
C ALA A 58 -5.69 26.63 10.56
N GLY A 59 -6.08 26.81 11.82
CA GLY A 59 -7.47 26.87 12.27
C GLY A 59 -8.06 25.56 12.79
N TYR A 60 -7.20 24.55 13.05
CA TYR A 60 -7.53 23.21 13.55
C TYR A 60 -6.87 22.99 14.90
N ASP A 61 -7.12 21.83 15.54
CA ASP A 61 -6.43 21.48 16.77
C ASP A 61 -5.76 20.12 16.64
N ALA A 62 -4.61 19.93 17.32
CA ALA A 62 -3.85 18.69 17.29
C ALA A 62 -3.37 18.31 18.69
N SER A 63 -3.28 17.00 18.92
CA SER A 63 -2.70 16.41 20.12
C SER A 63 -1.78 15.24 19.75
N PRO A 64 -0.62 15.04 20.42
CA PRO A 64 0.27 13.92 20.15
C PRO A 64 -0.43 12.60 20.46
N LYS A 65 -0.23 11.61 19.60
CA LYS A 65 -0.73 10.26 19.77
C LYS A 65 0.43 9.40 20.29
N GLY A 66 0.59 9.26 21.64
CA GLY A 66 1.54 8.27 22.07
C GLY A 66 2.59 8.58 23.12
N ARG A 67 2.28 9.33 24.19
CA ARG A 67 3.09 9.31 25.43
C ARG A 67 2.26 8.91 26.67
N GLN A 68 1.25 8.06 26.50
CA GLN A 68 0.46 7.51 27.61
C GLN A 68 0.89 6.07 27.88
N GLU A 69 0.69 5.61 29.12
CA GLU A 69 0.96 4.24 29.53
C GLU A 69 0.25 3.20 28.63
N PRO A 70 0.82 1.99 28.43
CA PRO A 70 0.32 0.99 27.47
C PRO A 70 -1.16 0.64 27.63
N SER A 71 -1.67 0.64 28.85
CA SER A 71 -3.09 0.37 29.17
C SER A 71 -4.03 1.50 28.73
N ALA A 72 -3.59 2.75 28.85
CA ALA A 72 -4.34 3.93 28.41
C ALA A 72 -4.33 4.06 26.87
N ARG A 73 -3.31 3.52 26.20
CA ARG A 73 -3.15 3.54 24.73
C ARG A 73 -4.16 2.62 24.05
N LYS A 74 -4.33 1.37 24.51
CA LYS A 74 -5.33 0.44 23.94
C LYS A 74 -6.75 0.99 24.03
N SER A 75 -7.10 1.57 25.16
CA SER A 75 -8.43 2.20 25.34
C SER A 75 -8.60 3.45 24.47
N ALA A 76 -7.53 4.23 24.24
CA ALA A 76 -7.55 5.41 23.40
C ALA A 76 -7.64 5.05 21.88
N ASP A 77 -6.99 3.99 21.44
CA ASP A 77 -7.07 3.54 20.04
C ASP A 77 -8.41 2.86 19.73
N GLU A 78 -8.97 2.06 20.64
CA GLU A 78 -10.35 1.56 20.52
C GLU A 78 -11.36 2.72 20.47
N ASP A 79 -11.16 3.75 21.30
CA ASP A 79 -12.02 4.93 21.37
C ASP A 79 -11.86 5.85 20.14
N ALA A 80 -10.67 5.92 19.56
CA ALA A 80 -10.41 6.67 18.32
C ALA A 80 -11.09 6.05 17.08
N LEU A 81 -11.23 4.72 17.07
CA LEU A 81 -11.93 3.99 16.02
C LEU A 81 -13.45 3.90 16.24
N ARG A 82 -13.95 4.36 17.39
CA ARG A 82 -15.37 4.34 17.71
C ARG A 82 -16.11 5.41 16.90
N ASP A 83 -17.15 5.00 16.20
CA ASP A 83 -18.01 5.91 15.44
C ASP A 83 -18.83 6.81 16.38
N ARG A 84 -18.27 7.99 16.68
CA ARG A 84 -18.93 9.01 17.51
C ARG A 84 -19.73 10.01 16.67
N GLU A 85 -19.46 10.08 15.35
CA GLU A 85 -20.09 11.06 14.46
C GLU A 85 -21.48 10.63 13.99
N THR A 86 -21.64 9.37 13.59
CA THR A 86 -22.91 8.85 13.07
C THR A 86 -24.08 9.04 14.06
N PRO A 87 -23.96 8.75 15.37
CA PRO A 87 -25.07 8.96 16.30
C PRO A 87 -25.49 10.42 16.42
N VAL A 88 -24.54 11.36 16.40
CA VAL A 88 -24.78 12.79 16.49
C VAL A 88 -25.47 13.29 15.22
N LEU A 89 -24.94 12.92 14.05
CA LEU A 89 -25.53 13.29 12.76
C LEU A 89 -26.92 12.68 12.57
N LYS A 90 -27.15 11.45 13.04
CA LYS A 90 -28.48 10.80 13.03
C LYS A 90 -29.49 11.58 13.85
N LYS A 91 -29.14 12.00 15.07
CA LYS A 91 -30.05 12.82 15.92
C LYS A 91 -30.38 14.15 15.27
N ARG A 92 -29.37 14.84 14.68
CA ARG A 92 -29.58 16.09 13.94
C ARG A 92 -30.46 15.90 12.71
N LEU A 93 -30.23 14.86 11.95
CA LEU A 93 -31.03 14.55 10.76
C LEU A 93 -32.49 14.28 11.11
N ILE A 94 -32.76 13.46 12.13
CA ILE A 94 -34.14 13.17 12.60
C ILE A 94 -34.82 14.45 13.03
N ALA A 95 -34.15 15.29 13.82
CA ALA A 95 -34.71 16.58 14.26
C ALA A 95 -34.97 17.50 13.06
N SER A 96 -34.01 17.64 12.12
CA SER A 96 -34.20 18.46 10.93
C SER A 96 -35.33 17.94 10.05
N LEU A 97 -35.45 16.63 9.85
CA LEU A 97 -36.53 16.00 9.05
C LEU A 97 -37.90 16.24 9.67
N GLY A 98 -38.05 16.22 11.02
CA GLY A 98 -39.29 16.51 11.68
C GLY A 98 -39.82 17.90 11.35
N PHE A 99 -38.97 18.93 11.47
CA PHE A 99 -39.36 20.31 11.12
C PHE A 99 -39.48 20.51 9.61
N LEU A 100 -38.65 19.81 8.80
CA LEU A 100 -38.70 19.90 7.34
C LEU A 100 -40.02 19.34 6.79
N ILE A 101 -40.52 18.23 7.33
CA ILE A 101 -41.83 17.67 6.90
C ILE A 101 -42.95 18.68 7.13
N VAL A 102 -42.95 19.36 8.28
CA VAL A 102 -43.93 20.40 8.56
C VAL A 102 -43.76 21.57 7.60
N LEU A 103 -42.55 22.02 7.36
CA LEU A 103 -42.24 23.07 6.39
C LEU A 103 -42.72 22.73 4.98
N MET A 104 -42.43 21.52 4.51
CA MET A 104 -42.86 21.04 3.20
C MET A 104 -44.37 20.87 3.07
N TYR A 105 -45.05 20.51 4.17
CA TYR A 105 -46.49 20.46 4.22
C TYR A 105 -47.11 21.85 3.98
N VAL A 106 -46.55 22.88 4.62
CA VAL A 106 -47.04 24.27 4.52
C VAL A 106 -46.64 24.89 3.17
N SER A 107 -45.39 24.72 2.68
CA SER A 107 -44.92 25.36 1.45
C SER A 107 -45.43 24.65 0.19
N MET A 108 -45.20 23.36 0.05
CA MET A 108 -45.59 22.62 -1.15
C MET A 108 -46.96 21.96 -1.03
N GLY A 109 -47.24 21.33 0.13
CA GLY A 109 -48.48 20.59 0.33
C GLY A 109 -49.73 21.50 0.20
N HIS A 110 -49.73 22.61 0.86
CA HIS A 110 -50.86 23.56 0.79
C HIS A 110 -50.88 24.31 -0.55
N MET A 111 -49.74 24.89 -0.97
CA MET A 111 -49.69 25.73 -2.17
C MET A 111 -49.87 24.98 -3.48
N MET A 112 -49.31 23.75 -3.61
CA MET A 112 -49.37 22.98 -4.89
C MET A 112 -50.57 22.00 -4.91
N TRP A 113 -50.94 21.42 -3.78
CA TRP A 113 -51.91 20.34 -3.66
C TRP A 113 -53.13 20.70 -2.85
N GLY A 114 -53.22 21.91 -2.30
CA GLY A 114 -54.40 22.39 -1.54
C GLY A 114 -54.62 21.66 -0.22
N TRP A 115 -53.55 21.12 0.40
CA TRP A 115 -53.69 20.43 1.69
C TRP A 115 -54.25 21.37 2.78
N PRO A 116 -55.15 20.88 3.65
CA PRO A 116 -55.85 21.72 4.60
C PRO A 116 -54.87 22.32 5.62
N LEU A 117 -55.01 23.64 5.84
CA LEU A 117 -54.37 24.36 6.92
C LEU A 117 -55.45 24.92 7.87
N PRO A 118 -55.10 25.24 9.13
CA PRO A 118 -56.01 25.95 10.01
C PRO A 118 -56.51 27.25 9.34
N GLY A 119 -57.81 27.58 9.46
CA GLY A 119 -58.43 28.70 8.76
C GLY A 119 -57.78 30.06 9.02
N PHE A 120 -56.95 30.22 10.03
CA PHE A 120 -56.13 31.40 10.28
C PHE A 120 -55.16 31.73 9.12
N PHE A 121 -54.75 30.68 8.36
CA PHE A 121 -53.83 30.83 7.23
C PHE A 121 -54.54 31.11 5.88
N ASP A 122 -55.88 30.96 5.87
CA ASP A 122 -56.61 31.16 4.60
C ASP A 122 -56.50 32.62 4.13
N GLY A 123 -55.85 32.84 2.98
CA GLY A 123 -55.58 34.16 2.45
C GLY A 123 -54.52 34.98 3.20
N ASN A 124 -53.97 34.42 4.31
CA ASN A 124 -52.91 35.10 5.08
C ASN A 124 -51.52 34.62 4.68
N HIS A 125 -51.05 35.08 3.52
CA HIS A 125 -49.76 34.72 2.92
C HIS A 125 -48.58 35.16 3.80
N VAL A 126 -48.67 36.26 4.50
CA VAL A 126 -47.66 36.76 5.43
C VAL A 126 -47.44 35.79 6.60
N ALA A 127 -48.54 35.31 7.19
CA ALA A 127 -48.44 34.32 8.27
C ALA A 127 -47.81 33.01 7.81
N MET A 128 -48.11 32.56 6.61
CA MET A 128 -47.46 31.39 5.99
C MET A 128 -45.95 31.60 5.77
N GLY A 129 -45.54 32.75 5.28
CA GLY A 129 -44.11 33.13 5.09
C GLY A 129 -43.38 33.20 6.42
N LEU A 130 -44.01 33.77 7.48
CA LEU A 130 -43.44 33.83 8.82
C LEU A 130 -43.25 32.42 9.43
N LEU A 131 -44.25 31.53 9.27
CA LEU A 131 -44.13 30.14 9.72
C LEU A 131 -43.01 29.40 9.02
N GLN A 132 -42.88 29.55 7.70
CA GLN A 132 -41.78 28.97 6.93
C GLN A 132 -40.42 29.51 7.40
N MET A 133 -40.30 30.81 7.63
CA MET A 133 -39.09 31.44 8.17
C MET A 133 -38.71 30.89 9.53
N LEU A 134 -39.64 30.76 10.48
CA LEU A 134 -39.39 30.23 11.81
C LEU A 134 -38.93 28.76 11.77
N LEU A 135 -39.60 27.94 11.00
CA LEU A 135 -39.20 26.52 10.82
C LEU A 135 -37.80 26.39 10.22
N THR A 136 -37.49 27.25 9.23
CA THR A 136 -36.14 27.27 8.61
C THR A 136 -35.09 27.72 9.62
N ILE A 137 -35.32 28.72 10.44
CA ILE A 137 -34.42 29.16 11.51
C ILE A 137 -34.10 27.99 12.46
N ILE A 138 -35.14 27.24 12.88
CA ILE A 138 -34.91 26.07 13.76
C ILE A 138 -33.98 25.06 13.08
N ILE A 139 -34.19 24.75 11.81
CA ILE A 139 -33.32 23.80 11.05
C ILE A 139 -31.90 24.37 10.89
N MET A 140 -31.74 25.68 10.67
CA MET A 140 -30.43 26.35 10.62
C MET A 140 -29.69 26.25 11.96
N VAL A 141 -30.40 26.46 13.08
CA VAL A 141 -29.82 26.33 14.44
C VAL A 141 -29.41 24.91 14.75
N ILE A 142 -30.22 23.89 14.40
CA ILE A 142 -29.84 22.48 14.52
C ILE A 142 -28.56 22.20 13.77
N ASN A 143 -28.37 22.83 12.62
CA ASN A 143 -27.24 22.62 11.71
C ASN A 143 -26.20 23.76 11.76
N GLN A 144 -26.14 24.54 12.82
CA GLN A 144 -25.25 25.70 12.98
C GLN A 144 -23.76 25.44 12.73
N LYS A 145 -23.31 24.20 12.91
CA LYS A 145 -21.90 23.82 12.63
C LYS A 145 -21.48 24.15 11.21
N PHE A 146 -22.38 24.01 10.22
CA PHE A 146 -22.04 24.33 8.82
C PHE A 146 -21.73 25.81 8.66
N PHE A 147 -22.51 26.67 9.32
CA PHE A 147 -22.32 28.13 9.26
C PHE A 147 -21.05 28.55 9.99
N ILE A 148 -20.81 28.03 11.21
CA ILE A 148 -19.63 28.35 11.99
C ILE A 148 -18.35 27.91 11.24
N SER A 149 -18.30 26.67 10.76
CA SER A 149 -17.16 26.15 10.00
C SER A 149 -16.99 26.85 8.66
N GLY A 150 -18.09 27.07 7.93
CA GLY A 150 -18.07 27.70 6.62
C GLY A 150 -17.60 29.13 6.66
N PHE A 151 -18.19 29.98 7.50
CA PHE A 151 -17.79 31.40 7.60
C PHE A 151 -16.41 31.57 8.22
N LYS A 152 -16.02 30.73 9.19
CA LYS A 152 -14.65 30.70 9.70
C LYS A 152 -13.63 30.41 8.58
N SER A 153 -13.93 29.45 7.72
CA SER A 153 -13.04 29.09 6.60
C SER A 153 -12.92 30.19 5.55
N LEU A 154 -14.03 30.90 5.27
CA LEU A 154 -14.02 32.08 4.39
C LEU A 154 -13.18 33.21 4.97
N TRP A 155 -13.33 33.50 6.25
CA TRP A 155 -12.56 34.55 6.95
C TRP A 155 -11.06 34.31 6.86
N HIS A 156 -10.65 33.04 6.96
CA HIS A 156 -9.25 32.64 6.83
C HIS A 156 -8.79 32.45 5.36
N ARG A 157 -9.57 32.92 4.38
CA ARG A 157 -9.29 32.79 2.93
C ARG A 157 -9.00 31.38 2.47
N ALA A 158 -9.64 30.40 3.10
CA ALA A 158 -9.52 28.99 2.78
C ALA A 158 -10.89 28.32 2.76
N PRO A 159 -11.74 28.69 1.81
CA PRO A 159 -13.10 28.19 1.75
C PRO A 159 -13.09 26.65 1.63
N ASN A 160 -13.92 26.01 2.45
CA ASN A 160 -14.13 24.57 2.47
C ASN A 160 -15.55 24.23 1.97
N MET A 161 -15.89 22.96 2.02
CA MET A 161 -17.23 22.49 1.66
C MET A 161 -18.34 23.15 2.46
N ASP A 162 -18.14 23.34 3.77
CA ASP A 162 -19.13 23.97 4.64
C ASP A 162 -19.39 25.43 4.25
N ALA A 163 -18.39 26.10 3.62
CA ALA A 163 -18.55 27.45 3.08
C ALA A 163 -19.57 27.52 1.94
N LEU A 164 -19.58 26.53 1.05
CA LEU A 164 -20.56 26.47 -0.06
C LEU A 164 -21.98 26.29 0.47
N VAL A 165 -22.14 25.41 1.47
CA VAL A 165 -23.43 25.17 2.13
C VAL A 165 -23.90 26.41 2.87
N ALA A 166 -23.01 27.04 3.65
CA ALA A 166 -23.33 28.23 4.43
C ALA A 166 -23.74 29.40 3.52
N LEU A 167 -22.98 29.64 2.43
CA LEU A 167 -23.31 30.67 1.45
C LEU A 167 -24.65 30.40 0.77
N GLY A 168 -24.88 29.17 0.29
CA GLY A 168 -26.13 28.82 -0.39
C GLY A 168 -27.34 28.92 0.51
N ALA A 169 -27.29 28.36 1.74
CA ALA A 169 -28.40 28.41 2.68
C ALA A 169 -28.65 29.85 3.21
N THR A 170 -27.58 30.62 3.45
CA THR A 170 -27.73 32.04 3.88
C THR A 170 -28.30 32.91 2.78
N ALA A 171 -27.89 32.71 1.53
CA ALA A 171 -28.42 33.44 0.39
C ALA A 171 -29.92 33.14 0.16
N ALA A 172 -30.31 31.87 0.24
CA ALA A 172 -31.69 31.43 0.11
C ALA A 172 -32.56 32.02 1.25
N PHE A 173 -32.10 31.91 2.50
CA PHE A 173 -32.79 32.46 3.65
C PHE A 173 -32.88 33.99 3.61
N GLY A 174 -31.78 34.67 3.31
CA GLY A 174 -31.71 36.14 3.27
C GLY A 174 -32.62 36.72 2.18
N TYR A 175 -32.60 36.13 0.99
CA TYR A 175 -33.47 36.56 -0.11
C TYR A 175 -34.95 36.32 0.22
N SER A 176 -35.31 35.16 0.79
CA SER A 176 -36.68 34.87 1.19
C SER A 176 -37.17 35.80 2.30
N THR A 177 -36.28 36.18 3.22
CA THR A 177 -36.60 37.19 4.25
C THR A 177 -36.86 38.55 3.59
N PHE A 178 -36.03 38.97 2.63
CA PHE A 178 -36.26 40.20 1.84
C PHE A 178 -37.64 40.13 1.13
N ALA A 179 -37.91 39.03 0.40
CA ALA A 179 -39.19 38.84 -0.30
C ALA A 179 -40.39 38.87 0.64
N LEU A 180 -40.24 38.32 1.87
CA LEU A 180 -41.28 38.40 2.91
C LEU A 180 -41.55 39.83 3.37
N PHE A 181 -40.52 40.66 3.56
CA PHE A 181 -40.68 42.07 3.87
C PHE A 181 -41.32 42.85 2.72
N ALA A 182 -40.86 42.59 1.46
CA ALA A 182 -41.48 43.21 0.29
C ALA A 182 -42.94 42.79 0.10
N MET A 183 -43.26 41.52 0.43
CA MET A 183 -44.64 41.02 0.44
C MET A 183 -45.51 41.73 1.48
N THR A 184 -44.98 42.05 2.65
CA THR A 184 -45.74 42.83 3.66
C THR A 184 -46.08 44.23 3.18
N ASP A 185 -45.13 44.89 2.47
CA ASP A 185 -45.40 46.21 1.88
C ASP A 185 -46.48 46.16 0.78
N ALA A 186 -46.36 45.15 -0.16
CA ALA A 186 -47.38 44.89 -1.18
C ALA A 186 -48.77 44.60 -0.58
N GLN A 187 -48.83 43.86 0.54
CA GLN A 187 -50.07 43.57 1.26
C GLN A 187 -50.73 44.85 1.84
N VAL A 188 -49.92 45.71 2.44
CA VAL A 188 -50.40 47.01 2.98
C VAL A 188 -50.92 47.92 1.88
N ASN A 189 -50.26 47.87 0.71
CA ASN A 189 -50.67 48.68 -0.48
C ASN A 189 -51.82 48.03 -1.28
N GLY A 190 -52.33 46.84 -0.87
CA GLY A 190 -53.45 46.18 -1.53
C GLY A 190 -53.11 45.54 -2.89
N ASP A 191 -51.83 45.38 -3.20
CA ASP A 191 -51.37 44.76 -4.46
C ASP A 191 -51.28 43.23 -4.33
N ALA A 192 -52.42 42.57 -4.56
CA ALA A 192 -52.56 41.12 -4.49
C ALA A 192 -51.65 40.39 -5.53
N ALA A 193 -51.37 41.01 -6.68
CA ALA A 193 -50.54 40.39 -7.70
C ALA A 193 -49.06 40.37 -7.26
N ALA A 194 -48.56 41.46 -6.67
CA ALA A 194 -47.24 41.51 -6.09
C ALA A 194 -47.08 40.57 -4.91
N VAL A 195 -48.07 40.42 -4.03
CA VAL A 195 -48.09 39.47 -2.91
C VAL A 195 -47.90 38.06 -3.42
N MET A 196 -48.63 37.62 -4.44
CA MET A 196 -48.52 36.29 -5.02
C MET A 196 -47.15 36.09 -5.70
N SER A 197 -46.61 37.10 -6.38
CA SER A 197 -45.31 37.06 -7.00
C SER A 197 -44.19 36.79 -5.97
N TYR A 198 -44.16 37.57 -4.87
CA TYR A 198 -43.18 37.40 -3.80
C TYR A 198 -43.34 36.05 -3.05
N MET A 199 -44.56 35.54 -2.92
CA MET A 199 -44.83 34.26 -2.32
C MET A 199 -44.21 33.10 -3.11
N HIS A 200 -44.23 33.19 -4.44
CA HIS A 200 -43.56 32.19 -5.31
C HIS A 200 -42.03 32.32 -5.34
N GLU A 201 -41.48 33.40 -4.85
CA GLU A 201 -40.04 33.65 -4.75
C GLU A 201 -39.44 33.22 -3.39
N PHE A 202 -40.16 32.51 -2.53
CA PHE A 202 -39.62 32.00 -1.29
C PHE A 202 -38.74 30.75 -1.55
N TYR A 203 -37.58 30.74 -0.94
CA TYR A 203 -36.60 29.65 -0.92
C TYR A 203 -36.31 29.15 0.50
N PHE A 204 -37.22 29.35 1.46
CA PHE A 204 -37.08 28.88 2.84
C PHE A 204 -36.97 27.36 2.88
N GLU A 205 -37.82 26.65 2.13
CA GLU A 205 -37.73 25.18 2.02
C GLU A 205 -36.42 24.72 1.35
N SER A 206 -35.92 25.49 0.39
CA SER A 206 -34.65 25.16 -0.27
C SER A 206 -33.48 25.24 0.69
N ALA A 207 -33.43 26.30 1.54
CA ALA A 207 -32.41 26.44 2.58
C ALA A 207 -32.47 25.29 3.59
N ALA A 208 -33.66 24.93 4.05
CA ALA A 208 -33.88 23.85 4.98
C ALA A 208 -33.55 22.47 4.39
N MET A 209 -33.98 22.22 3.14
CA MET A 209 -33.74 20.98 2.43
C MET A 209 -32.26 20.75 2.14
N ILE A 210 -31.52 21.81 1.73
CA ILE A 210 -30.06 21.76 1.52
C ILE A 210 -29.37 21.26 2.80
N LEU A 211 -29.72 21.84 3.96
CA LEU A 211 -29.11 21.46 5.25
C LEU A 211 -29.47 20.02 5.66
N ALA A 212 -30.70 19.59 5.45
CA ALA A 212 -31.14 18.24 5.77
C ALA A 212 -30.46 17.19 4.87
N LEU A 213 -30.45 17.43 3.55
CA LEU A 213 -29.84 16.49 2.58
C LEU A 213 -28.32 16.40 2.74
N ILE A 214 -27.64 17.51 3.03
CA ILE A 214 -26.20 17.49 3.33
C ILE A 214 -25.91 16.76 4.64
N THR A 215 -26.77 16.95 5.67
CA THR A 215 -26.64 16.19 6.92
C THR A 215 -26.87 14.70 6.70
N LEU A 216 -27.82 14.32 5.82
CA LEU A 216 -28.00 12.93 5.37
C LEU A 216 -26.74 12.40 4.67
N GLY A 217 -26.19 13.16 3.72
CA GLY A 217 -24.97 12.79 3.02
C GLY A 217 -23.80 12.56 3.98
N LYS A 218 -23.58 13.49 4.92
CA LYS A 218 -22.53 13.36 5.95
C LYS A 218 -22.78 12.20 6.92
N MET A 219 -24.02 11.89 7.26
CA MET A 219 -24.34 10.72 8.09
C MET A 219 -24.02 9.41 7.35
N LEU A 220 -24.39 9.32 6.07
CA LEU A 220 -24.05 8.14 5.25
C LEU A 220 -22.52 8.00 5.08
N GLU A 221 -21.82 9.11 4.89
CA GLU A 221 -20.35 9.18 4.86
C GLU A 221 -19.74 8.66 6.16
N ALA A 222 -20.16 9.19 7.33
CA ALA A 222 -19.65 8.78 8.64
C ALA A 222 -19.90 7.29 8.91
N ARG A 223 -21.12 6.80 8.61
CA ARG A 223 -21.47 5.38 8.73
C ARG A 223 -20.58 4.50 7.85
N SER A 224 -20.28 4.95 6.65
CA SER A 224 -19.45 4.20 5.70
C SER A 224 -17.98 4.20 6.12
N LYS A 225 -17.47 5.33 6.62
CA LYS A 225 -16.13 5.39 7.27
C LYS A 225 -16.05 4.39 8.43
N GLY A 226 -17.07 4.28 9.26
CA GLY A 226 -17.14 3.29 10.32
C GLY A 226 -17.01 1.86 9.84
N LYS A 227 -17.65 1.50 8.70
CA LYS A 227 -17.53 0.16 8.10
C LYS A 227 -16.17 -0.13 7.48
N THR A 228 -15.45 0.86 6.99
CA THR A 228 -14.12 0.67 6.41
C THR A 228 -13.06 0.39 7.48
N THR A 229 -13.28 0.82 8.71
CA THR A 229 -12.41 0.51 9.87
C THR A 229 -12.69 -0.84 10.52
N ASP A 230 -13.74 -1.56 10.09
CA ASP A 230 -14.16 -2.83 10.72
C ASP A 230 -13.10 -3.94 10.58
N ALA A 231 -12.30 -3.95 9.52
CA ALA A 231 -11.20 -4.90 9.36
C ALA A 231 -10.14 -4.71 10.47
N LEU A 232 -9.75 -3.46 10.74
CA LEU A 232 -8.81 -3.13 11.81
C LEU A 232 -9.39 -3.46 13.19
N LYS A 233 -10.66 -3.12 13.42
CA LYS A 233 -11.37 -3.48 14.67
C LYS A 233 -11.45 -4.98 14.87
N SER A 234 -11.62 -5.75 13.79
CA SER A 234 -11.66 -7.22 13.86
C SER A 234 -10.31 -7.78 14.30
N LEU A 235 -9.19 -7.26 13.77
CA LEU A 235 -7.85 -7.64 14.18
C LEU A 235 -7.59 -7.30 15.65
N MET A 236 -7.97 -6.09 16.10
CA MET A 236 -7.82 -5.69 17.50
C MET A 236 -8.63 -6.55 18.47
N LYS A 237 -9.77 -7.07 18.04
CA LYS A 237 -10.61 -7.97 18.88
C LYS A 237 -10.00 -9.37 19.07
N LEU A 238 -9.03 -9.76 18.25
CA LEU A 238 -8.35 -11.07 18.39
C LEU A 238 -7.40 -11.10 19.58
N ALA A 239 -6.90 -9.95 20.01
CA ALA A 239 -6.02 -9.88 21.16
C ALA A 239 -6.78 -10.24 22.46
N PRO A 240 -6.41 -11.31 23.16
CA PRO A 240 -7.00 -11.64 24.47
C PRO A 240 -6.70 -10.52 25.47
N LYS A 241 -7.56 -10.33 26.43
CA LYS A 241 -7.38 -9.32 27.51
C LYS A 241 -6.58 -9.84 28.67
N THR A 242 -6.54 -11.16 28.86
CA THR A 242 -5.90 -11.86 29.98
C THR A 242 -5.10 -13.05 29.46
N ALA A 243 -4.10 -13.45 30.21
CA ALA A 243 -3.31 -14.66 29.99
C ALA A 243 -3.24 -15.49 31.29
N THR A 244 -3.25 -16.81 31.17
CA THR A 244 -2.96 -17.69 32.30
C THR A 244 -1.45 -17.99 32.27
N VAL A 245 -0.73 -17.53 33.29
CA VAL A 245 0.72 -17.70 33.44
C VAL A 245 1.02 -18.57 34.64
N GLU A 246 2.13 -19.30 34.53
CA GLU A 246 2.67 -20.10 35.65
C GLU A 246 3.83 -19.31 36.30
N ARG A 247 3.66 -18.89 37.53
CA ARG A 247 4.71 -18.22 38.29
C ARG A 247 4.86 -18.92 39.66
N ASN A 248 6.08 -19.26 39.99
CA ASN A 248 6.40 -19.98 41.23
C ASN A 248 5.64 -21.32 41.38
N GLY A 249 5.34 -22.02 40.29
CA GLY A 249 4.61 -23.29 40.26
C GLY A 249 3.09 -23.16 40.49
N ALA A 250 2.54 -21.92 40.46
CA ALA A 250 1.11 -21.68 40.58
C ALA A 250 0.56 -21.01 39.29
N GLU A 251 -0.58 -21.50 38.83
CA GLU A 251 -1.30 -20.87 37.72
C GLU A 251 -2.02 -19.61 38.21
N MET A 252 -1.86 -18.51 37.48
CA MET A 252 -2.55 -17.28 37.77
C MET A 252 -3.00 -16.59 36.48
N THR A 253 -4.20 -16.04 36.47
CA THR A 253 -4.69 -15.22 35.38
C THR A 253 -4.32 -13.76 35.60
N VAL A 254 -3.54 -13.23 34.69
CA VAL A 254 -3.05 -11.84 34.73
C VAL A 254 -3.55 -11.06 33.50
N PRO A 255 -3.71 -9.72 33.59
CA PRO A 255 -3.87 -8.88 32.41
C PRO A 255 -2.71 -9.07 31.43
N ILE A 256 -2.97 -9.01 30.12
CA ILE A 256 -1.96 -9.31 29.09
C ILE A 256 -0.75 -8.37 29.17
N GLU A 257 -0.95 -7.16 29.67
CA GLU A 257 0.10 -6.16 29.85
C GLU A 257 1.10 -6.52 30.96
N GLN A 258 0.76 -7.48 31.81
CA GLN A 258 1.62 -7.96 32.91
C GLN A 258 2.40 -9.22 32.55
N VAL A 259 2.20 -9.75 31.35
CA VAL A 259 3.00 -10.87 30.84
C VAL A 259 4.36 -10.35 30.43
N ALA A 260 5.41 -10.93 31.00
CA ALA A 260 6.80 -10.61 30.69
C ALA A 260 7.39 -11.61 29.69
N LYS A 261 8.48 -11.19 29.03
CA LYS A 261 9.28 -12.10 28.21
C LYS A 261 9.84 -13.21 29.11
N ASP A 262 9.87 -14.43 28.60
CA ASP A 262 10.28 -15.64 29.28
C ASP A 262 9.26 -16.19 30.31
N ASP A 263 8.12 -15.53 30.57
CA ASP A 263 7.03 -16.13 31.35
C ASP A 263 6.53 -17.41 30.65
N VAL A 264 6.15 -18.39 31.47
CA VAL A 264 5.48 -19.60 30.97
C VAL A 264 3.97 -19.35 31.01
N PHE A 265 3.31 -19.48 29.88
CA PHE A 265 1.85 -19.35 29.77
C PHE A 265 1.21 -20.66 29.31
N LEU A 266 -0.02 -20.85 29.70
CA LEU A 266 -0.82 -22.02 29.47
C LEU A 266 -1.97 -21.72 28.55
N VAL A 267 -2.21 -22.59 27.57
CA VAL A 267 -3.34 -22.42 26.63
C VAL A 267 -4.13 -23.71 26.54
N ARG A 268 -5.38 -23.66 26.96
CA ARG A 268 -6.32 -24.77 26.93
C ARG A 268 -7.05 -24.84 25.58
N PRO A 269 -7.63 -26.00 25.23
CA PRO A 269 -8.49 -26.08 24.04
C PRO A 269 -9.60 -25.02 24.03
N GLY A 270 -9.75 -24.32 22.89
CA GLY A 270 -10.70 -23.23 22.70
C GLY A 270 -10.23 -21.86 23.19
N GLU A 271 -9.04 -21.74 23.79
CA GLU A 271 -8.47 -20.46 24.21
C GLU A 271 -7.63 -19.84 23.09
N SER A 272 -7.61 -18.51 23.04
CA SER A 272 -6.67 -17.76 22.17
C SER A 272 -5.31 -17.66 22.82
N ILE A 273 -4.27 -17.78 22.00
CA ILE A 273 -2.87 -17.62 22.41
C ILE A 273 -2.63 -16.15 22.79
N PRO A 274 -2.18 -15.88 24.04
CA PRO A 274 -2.12 -14.50 24.53
C PRO A 274 -0.97 -13.68 23.99
N VAL A 275 0.21 -14.25 23.84
CA VAL A 275 1.45 -13.60 23.36
C VAL A 275 2.21 -14.55 22.46
N ASP A 276 3.19 -14.05 21.68
CA ASP A 276 4.04 -14.93 20.89
C ASP A 276 4.93 -15.76 21.80
N GLY A 277 5.09 -17.03 21.47
CA GLY A 277 5.84 -17.96 22.30
C GLY A 277 6.35 -19.19 21.56
N MET A 278 7.08 -20.01 22.30
CA MET A 278 7.54 -21.32 21.86
C MET A 278 6.90 -22.40 22.75
N VAL A 279 6.33 -23.40 22.15
CA VAL A 279 5.79 -24.55 22.89
C VAL A 279 6.94 -25.29 23.60
N ILE A 280 6.85 -25.42 24.92
CA ILE A 280 7.82 -26.15 25.72
C ILE A 280 7.33 -27.54 26.09
N ASP A 281 6.01 -27.73 26.18
CA ASP A 281 5.39 -28.99 26.53
C ASP A 281 3.98 -29.10 25.94
N GLY A 282 3.57 -30.30 25.58
CA GLY A 282 2.27 -30.58 24.97
C GLY A 282 2.29 -30.55 23.45
N SER A 283 1.14 -30.89 22.87
CA SER A 283 0.91 -30.79 21.43
C SER A 283 -0.54 -30.41 21.15
N SER A 284 -0.77 -29.64 20.09
CA SER A 284 -2.12 -29.22 19.71
C SER A 284 -2.18 -28.81 18.25
N ALA A 285 -3.38 -28.85 17.69
CA ALA A 285 -3.71 -28.17 16.43
C ALA A 285 -4.13 -26.73 16.70
N VAL A 286 -3.38 -25.77 16.17
CA VAL A 286 -3.61 -24.32 16.33
C VAL A 286 -4.17 -23.74 15.04
N ASP A 287 -5.29 -23.07 15.16
CA ASP A 287 -5.91 -22.33 14.06
C ASP A 287 -5.26 -20.94 13.92
N GLU A 288 -4.46 -20.79 12.89
CA GLU A 288 -3.78 -19.55 12.55
C GLU A 288 -4.51 -18.74 11.47
N SER A 289 -5.74 -19.15 11.09
CA SER A 289 -6.52 -18.54 10.00
C SER A 289 -6.73 -17.04 10.13
N THR A 290 -6.76 -16.53 11.35
CA THR A 290 -6.93 -15.12 11.65
C THR A 290 -5.72 -14.26 11.26
N LEU A 291 -4.53 -14.82 11.25
CA LEU A 291 -3.28 -14.15 10.87
C LEU A 291 -2.84 -14.53 9.45
N THR A 292 -2.96 -15.80 9.12
CA THR A 292 -2.47 -16.35 7.85
C THR A 292 -3.57 -16.41 6.78
N GLY A 293 -4.85 -16.45 7.18
CA GLY A 293 -5.96 -16.71 6.28
C GLY A 293 -6.09 -18.17 5.82
N GLU A 294 -5.36 -19.10 6.44
CA GLU A 294 -5.47 -20.54 6.16
C GLU A 294 -6.47 -21.20 7.10
N SER A 295 -7.44 -21.90 6.53
CA SER A 295 -8.51 -22.53 7.32
C SER A 295 -8.11 -23.87 7.96
N ILE A 296 -6.95 -24.43 7.58
CA ILE A 296 -6.48 -25.73 8.11
C ILE A 296 -5.63 -25.44 9.35
N PRO A 297 -6.00 -25.97 10.53
CA PRO A 297 -5.18 -25.85 11.71
C PRO A 297 -3.80 -26.50 11.53
N VAL A 298 -2.78 -25.89 12.14
CA VAL A 298 -1.39 -26.34 12.08
C VAL A 298 -1.03 -27.09 13.36
N ASP A 299 -0.48 -28.27 13.21
CA ASP A 299 0.00 -29.05 14.36
C ASP A 299 1.23 -28.40 14.99
N LYS A 300 1.17 -28.16 16.30
CA LYS A 300 2.24 -27.57 17.10
C LYS A 300 2.66 -28.59 18.17
N ALA A 301 3.96 -28.76 18.30
CA ALA A 301 4.58 -29.62 19.30
C ALA A 301 5.72 -28.89 20.01
N ALA A 302 6.36 -29.49 20.99
CA ALA A 302 7.50 -28.88 21.66
C ALA A 302 8.56 -28.38 20.68
N GLY A 303 9.00 -27.14 20.84
CA GLY A 303 9.89 -26.41 19.89
C GLY A 303 9.17 -25.63 18.80
N SER A 304 7.86 -25.79 18.61
CA SER A 304 7.08 -25.01 17.62
C SER A 304 6.80 -23.61 18.13
N GLN A 305 6.86 -22.63 17.22
CA GLN A 305 6.44 -21.25 17.51
C GLN A 305 4.91 -21.11 17.44
N VAL A 306 4.37 -20.26 18.31
CA VAL A 306 2.95 -19.88 18.35
C VAL A 306 2.81 -18.37 18.39
N SER A 307 1.76 -17.84 17.76
CA SER A 307 1.54 -16.39 17.60
C SER A 307 0.32 -15.90 18.36
N ALA A 308 0.41 -14.71 18.94
CA ALA A 308 -0.68 -14.06 19.64
C ALA A 308 -1.94 -13.92 18.77
N GLY A 309 -3.12 -14.15 19.34
CA GLY A 309 -4.41 -14.03 18.66
C GLY A 309 -4.81 -15.23 17.79
N THR A 310 -3.99 -16.29 17.71
CA THR A 310 -4.36 -17.57 17.11
C THR A 310 -5.11 -18.43 18.14
N MET A 311 -5.86 -19.44 17.68
CA MET A 311 -6.76 -20.20 18.54
C MET A 311 -6.27 -21.65 18.71
N ASN A 312 -6.11 -22.07 19.94
CA ASN A 312 -5.84 -23.45 20.27
C ASN A 312 -7.10 -24.31 20.09
N ARG A 313 -7.09 -25.32 19.21
CA ARG A 313 -8.28 -26.12 18.87
C ARG A 313 -8.40 -27.42 19.65
N SER A 314 -7.31 -28.05 19.98
CA SER A 314 -7.35 -29.42 20.58
C SER A 314 -6.54 -29.51 21.87
N GLY A 315 -5.35 -30.01 21.92
CA GLY A 315 -4.57 -30.29 23.09
C GLY A 315 -4.29 -29.12 24.05
N PHE A 316 -3.72 -29.44 25.19
CA PHE A 316 -3.18 -28.46 26.15
C PHE A 316 -1.71 -28.22 25.82
N ILE A 317 -1.31 -26.97 25.76
CA ILE A 317 0.07 -26.56 25.50
C ILE A 317 0.59 -25.60 26.56
N ARG A 318 1.84 -25.80 26.94
CA ARG A 318 2.63 -24.88 27.75
C ARG A 318 3.63 -24.20 26.86
N CYS A 319 3.65 -22.87 26.90
CA CYS A 319 4.47 -22.06 26.00
C CYS A 319 5.31 -21.09 26.82
N LYS A 320 6.54 -20.83 26.36
CA LYS A 320 7.42 -19.79 26.87
C LYS A 320 7.26 -18.53 26.03
N ALA A 321 6.96 -17.39 26.65
CA ALA A 321 6.79 -16.12 25.96
C ALA A 321 8.09 -15.62 25.31
N THR A 322 8.06 -15.37 24.01
CA THR A 322 9.20 -14.85 23.23
C THR A 322 9.08 -13.38 22.92
N ARG A 323 7.86 -12.91 22.59
CA ARG A 323 7.54 -11.51 22.35
C ARG A 323 6.25 -11.14 23.08
N VAL A 324 6.24 -9.96 23.72
CA VAL A 324 5.13 -9.49 24.55
C VAL A 324 4.74 -8.06 24.21
N GLY A 325 3.54 -7.66 24.56
CA GLY A 325 3.08 -6.28 24.39
C GLY A 325 3.03 -5.79 22.95
N GLU A 326 3.75 -4.71 22.65
CA GLU A 326 3.79 -4.10 21.33
C GLU A 326 4.64 -4.90 20.32
N ASP A 327 5.52 -5.77 20.81
CA ASP A 327 6.43 -6.57 19.97
C ASP A 327 5.79 -7.87 19.47
N THR A 328 4.57 -8.22 19.92
CA THR A 328 3.86 -9.40 19.40
C THR A 328 3.53 -9.24 17.93
N THR A 329 3.57 -10.36 17.19
CA THR A 329 3.22 -10.40 15.76
C THR A 329 1.88 -9.73 15.48
N LEU A 330 0.85 -9.99 16.27
CA LEU A 330 -0.46 -9.37 16.13
C LEU A 330 -0.41 -7.85 16.33
N SER A 331 0.33 -7.36 17.33
CA SER A 331 0.50 -5.92 17.57
C SER A 331 1.22 -5.24 16.41
N GLN A 332 2.25 -5.86 15.86
CA GLN A 332 2.96 -5.35 14.67
C GLN A 332 2.04 -5.30 13.44
N ILE A 333 1.21 -6.31 13.20
CA ILE A 333 0.21 -6.31 12.13
C ILE A 333 -0.78 -5.15 12.30
N ILE A 334 -1.34 -4.98 13.50
CA ILE A 334 -2.28 -3.89 13.80
C ILE A 334 -1.62 -2.54 13.56
N ARG A 335 -0.37 -2.38 13.98
CA ARG A 335 0.41 -1.15 13.76
C ARG A 335 0.64 -0.89 12.27
N MET A 336 1.10 -1.88 11.49
CA MET A 336 1.31 -1.72 10.05
C MET A 336 0.03 -1.31 9.33
N VAL A 337 -1.11 -1.93 9.63
CA VAL A 337 -2.40 -1.57 9.02
C VAL A 337 -2.86 -0.17 9.43
N SER A 338 -2.61 0.21 10.68
CA SER A 338 -2.91 1.56 11.19
C SER A 338 -2.03 2.63 10.52
N ASP A 339 -0.74 2.38 10.39
CA ASP A 339 0.22 3.29 9.75
C ASP A 339 -0.09 3.45 8.25
N ALA A 340 -0.44 2.36 7.57
CA ALA A 340 -0.90 2.42 6.19
C ALA A 340 -2.16 3.30 6.03
N ALA A 341 -3.09 3.24 6.98
CA ALA A 341 -4.28 4.09 6.97
C ALA A 341 -3.99 5.58 7.28
N ALA A 342 -2.88 5.86 7.97
CA ALA A 342 -2.45 7.22 8.28
C ALA A 342 -1.66 7.88 7.14
N THR A 343 -1.08 7.10 6.22
CA THR A 343 -0.30 7.62 5.08
C THR A 343 -1.19 7.99 3.90
N LYS A 344 -0.71 8.87 3.02
CA LYS A 344 -1.41 9.25 1.79
C LYS A 344 -0.71 8.73 0.55
N ALA A 345 -1.47 8.07 -0.29
CA ALA A 345 -1.04 7.67 -1.63
C ALA A 345 -0.80 8.91 -2.54
N PRO A 346 0.12 8.84 -3.50
CA PRO A 346 0.37 9.93 -4.46
C PRO A 346 -0.89 10.41 -5.17
N ILE A 347 -1.78 9.51 -5.57
CA ILE A 347 -3.05 9.86 -6.22
C ILE A 347 -3.97 10.67 -5.30
N ALA A 348 -3.94 10.44 -3.98
CA ALA A 348 -4.70 11.22 -3.01
C ALA A 348 -4.19 12.66 -2.90
N LYS A 349 -2.87 12.87 -2.97
CA LYS A 349 -2.27 14.20 -2.97
C LYS A 349 -2.70 15.03 -4.19
N VAL A 350 -2.84 14.40 -5.35
CA VAL A 350 -3.37 15.05 -6.57
C VAL A 350 -4.84 15.45 -6.38
N ALA A 351 -5.67 14.56 -5.85
CA ALA A 351 -7.07 14.84 -5.58
C ALA A 351 -7.26 16.01 -4.57
N ASP A 352 -6.43 16.04 -3.52
CA ASP A 352 -6.44 17.13 -2.53
C ASP A 352 -6.06 18.48 -3.15
N LYS A 353 -5.04 18.49 -4.02
CA LYS A 353 -4.63 19.71 -4.75
C LYS A 353 -5.76 20.25 -5.65
N VAL A 354 -6.43 19.36 -6.36
CA VAL A 354 -7.59 19.73 -7.19
C VAL A 354 -8.71 20.28 -6.32
N SER A 355 -9.03 19.65 -5.18
CA SER A 355 -10.06 20.12 -4.23
C SER A 355 -9.77 21.53 -3.70
N GLY A 356 -8.50 21.87 -3.48
CA GLY A 356 -8.10 23.19 -2.99
C GLY A 356 -8.36 24.33 -3.96
N VAL A 357 -8.33 24.07 -5.27
CA VAL A 357 -8.62 25.04 -6.34
C VAL A 357 -10.12 25.05 -6.66
N PHE A 358 -10.77 23.90 -6.52
CA PHE A 358 -12.15 23.70 -6.96
C PHE A 358 -13.15 24.58 -6.22
N VAL A 359 -13.06 24.70 -4.91
CA VAL A 359 -14.04 25.48 -4.10
C VAL A 359 -14.00 26.98 -4.45
N PRO A 360 -12.84 27.65 -4.51
CA PRO A 360 -12.78 29.03 -5.00
C PRO A 360 -13.33 29.20 -6.43
N ALA A 361 -13.01 28.28 -7.34
CA ALA A 361 -13.50 28.32 -8.71
C ALA A 361 -15.04 28.25 -8.76
N VAL A 362 -15.65 27.39 -7.97
CA VAL A 362 -17.10 27.24 -7.88
C VAL A 362 -17.78 28.50 -7.36
N ILE A 363 -17.22 29.13 -6.32
CA ILE A 363 -17.75 30.39 -5.80
C ILE A 363 -17.74 31.48 -6.90
N THR A 364 -16.65 31.53 -7.67
CA THR A 364 -16.54 32.47 -8.80
C THR A 364 -17.56 32.16 -9.91
N ILE A 365 -17.73 30.87 -10.27
CA ILE A 365 -18.73 30.43 -11.26
C ILE A 365 -20.14 30.79 -10.79
N ALA A 366 -20.46 30.58 -9.51
CA ALA A 366 -21.77 30.95 -8.96
C ALA A 366 -22.02 32.45 -9.04
N ALA A 367 -21.01 33.28 -8.69
CA ALA A 367 -21.11 34.75 -8.81
C ALA A 367 -21.28 35.21 -10.25
N ILE A 368 -20.53 34.63 -11.18
CA ILE A 368 -20.67 34.89 -12.62
C ILE A 368 -22.07 34.47 -13.11
N THR A 369 -22.59 33.34 -12.65
CA THR A 369 -23.92 32.85 -13.01
C THR A 369 -25.00 33.84 -12.57
N VAL A 370 -24.93 34.34 -11.34
CA VAL A 370 -25.87 35.36 -10.83
C VAL A 370 -25.78 36.61 -11.66
N ALA A 371 -24.58 37.13 -11.90
CA ALA A 371 -24.36 38.35 -12.70
C ALA A 371 -24.88 38.18 -14.14
N ALA A 372 -24.61 37.08 -14.78
CA ALA A 372 -25.05 36.78 -16.15
C ALA A 372 -26.58 36.79 -16.28
N TRP A 373 -27.29 36.16 -15.35
CA TRP A 373 -28.76 36.13 -15.37
C TRP A 373 -29.40 37.50 -15.04
N LEU A 374 -28.77 38.31 -14.16
CA LEU A 374 -29.20 39.67 -13.92
C LEU A 374 -29.02 40.56 -15.16
N ILE A 375 -27.88 40.44 -15.85
CA ILE A 375 -27.61 41.16 -17.11
C ILE A 375 -28.60 40.72 -18.21
N ALA A 376 -28.96 39.41 -18.21
CA ALA A 376 -30.00 38.89 -19.12
C ALA A 376 -31.44 39.35 -18.79
N GLY A 377 -31.64 40.22 -17.79
CA GLY A 377 -32.94 40.79 -17.40
C GLY A 377 -33.83 39.89 -16.57
N GLN A 378 -33.29 38.81 -15.99
CA GLN A 378 -34.06 37.93 -15.08
C GLN A 378 -34.18 38.54 -13.69
N THR A 379 -35.18 38.06 -12.90
CA THR A 379 -35.38 38.52 -11.53
C THR A 379 -34.22 38.15 -10.64
N VAL A 380 -34.02 38.89 -9.53
CA VAL A 380 -32.97 38.61 -8.55
C VAL A 380 -33.16 37.21 -7.94
N GLY A 381 -34.43 36.85 -7.67
CA GLY A 381 -34.75 35.51 -7.17
C GLY A 381 -34.37 34.39 -8.09
N PHE A 382 -34.64 34.53 -9.40
CA PHE A 382 -34.24 33.56 -10.41
C PHE A 382 -32.72 33.43 -10.51
N ALA A 383 -32.00 34.56 -10.59
CA ALA A 383 -30.56 34.60 -10.68
C ALA A 383 -29.88 33.96 -9.47
N LEU A 384 -30.35 34.30 -8.25
CA LEU A 384 -29.85 33.70 -7.00
C LEU A 384 -30.13 32.20 -6.92
N ALA A 385 -31.30 31.72 -7.35
CA ALA A 385 -31.62 30.30 -7.36
C ALA A 385 -30.62 29.49 -8.22
N ARG A 386 -30.18 30.07 -9.36
CA ARG A 386 -29.12 29.44 -10.22
C ARG A 386 -27.76 29.44 -9.53
N GLY A 387 -27.35 30.57 -8.97
CA GLY A 387 -26.10 30.64 -8.19
C GLY A 387 -26.08 29.70 -7.00
N ILE A 388 -27.18 29.62 -6.22
CA ILE A 388 -27.32 28.67 -5.11
C ILE A 388 -27.26 27.23 -5.60
N SER A 389 -27.92 26.89 -6.72
CA SER A 389 -27.83 25.54 -7.31
C SER A 389 -26.40 25.17 -7.69
N VAL A 390 -25.62 26.11 -8.26
CA VAL A 390 -24.20 25.91 -8.58
C VAL A 390 -23.39 25.67 -7.32
N LEU A 391 -23.56 26.45 -6.25
CA LEU A 391 -22.83 26.27 -5.00
C LEU A 391 -23.12 24.90 -4.37
N VAL A 392 -24.37 24.48 -4.38
CA VAL A 392 -24.82 23.24 -3.73
C VAL A 392 -24.36 22.00 -4.48
N ILE A 393 -24.54 21.94 -5.81
CA ILE A 393 -24.20 20.75 -6.61
C ILE A 393 -22.69 20.52 -6.66
N SER A 394 -21.91 21.58 -6.51
CA SER A 394 -20.46 21.56 -6.65
C SER A 394 -19.72 21.12 -5.40
N CYS A 395 -20.39 20.53 -4.42
CA CYS A 395 -19.67 20.02 -3.23
C CYS A 395 -18.71 18.88 -3.61
N PRO A 396 -17.39 18.99 -3.34
CA PRO A 396 -16.42 17.94 -3.63
C PRO A 396 -16.38 16.83 -2.56
N CYS A 397 -17.53 16.51 -1.93
CA CYS A 397 -17.62 15.54 -0.83
C CYS A 397 -17.10 14.16 -1.23
N ALA A 398 -17.54 13.67 -2.39
CA ALA A 398 -17.17 12.37 -2.93
C ALA A 398 -15.67 12.29 -3.27
N LEU A 399 -15.07 13.40 -3.75
CA LEU A 399 -13.67 13.45 -4.14
C LEU A 399 -12.72 13.21 -2.96
N GLY A 400 -13.02 13.78 -1.79
CA GLY A 400 -12.23 13.60 -0.58
C GLY A 400 -12.24 12.18 -0.02
N LEU A 401 -13.26 11.38 -0.36
CA LEU A 401 -13.40 9.99 0.09
C LEU A 401 -12.96 8.96 -0.95
N ALA A 402 -12.89 9.32 -2.21
CA ALA A 402 -12.66 8.42 -3.33
C ALA A 402 -11.41 7.55 -3.15
N THR A 403 -10.33 8.13 -2.67
CA THR A 403 -9.04 7.44 -2.48
C THR A 403 -8.90 6.79 -1.11
N PRO A 404 -9.12 7.50 0.03
CA PRO A 404 -8.86 6.93 1.35
C PRO A 404 -9.71 5.71 1.68
N VAL A 405 -10.98 5.70 1.27
CA VAL A 405 -11.88 4.57 1.54
C VAL A 405 -11.44 3.32 0.77
N ALA A 406 -11.08 3.47 -0.52
CA ALA A 406 -10.62 2.35 -1.33
C ALA A 406 -9.30 1.77 -0.81
N ILE A 407 -8.35 2.62 -0.39
CA ILE A 407 -7.08 2.19 0.19
C ILE A 407 -7.31 1.43 1.50
N MET A 408 -8.17 1.94 2.38
CA MET A 408 -8.44 1.28 3.65
C MET A 408 -9.11 -0.08 3.47
N VAL A 409 -10.07 -0.19 2.54
CA VAL A 409 -10.69 -1.49 2.20
C VAL A 409 -9.66 -2.43 1.58
N GLY A 410 -8.81 -1.92 0.67
CA GLY A 410 -7.74 -2.68 0.04
C GLY A 410 -6.73 -3.22 1.07
N ASN A 411 -6.24 -2.37 1.96
CA ASN A 411 -5.34 -2.78 3.05
C ASN A 411 -6.01 -3.80 3.98
N GLY A 412 -7.28 -3.58 4.33
CA GLY A 412 -8.04 -4.51 5.16
C GLY A 412 -8.19 -5.89 4.51
N MET A 413 -8.40 -5.92 3.19
CA MET A 413 -8.45 -7.16 2.40
C MET A 413 -7.09 -7.85 2.34
N GLY A 414 -6.00 -7.08 2.12
CA GLY A 414 -4.64 -7.58 2.18
C GLY A 414 -4.35 -8.24 3.51
N ALA A 415 -4.58 -7.53 4.61
CA ALA A 415 -4.31 -7.99 5.96
C ALA A 415 -5.07 -9.30 6.30
N LYS A 416 -6.35 -9.41 5.92
CA LYS A 416 -7.14 -10.64 6.08
C LYS A 416 -6.58 -11.85 5.35
N ASN A 417 -5.80 -11.63 4.31
CA ASN A 417 -5.19 -12.68 3.49
C ASN A 417 -3.69 -12.85 3.75
N GLY A 418 -3.16 -12.21 4.79
CA GLY A 418 -1.75 -12.29 5.16
C GLY A 418 -0.82 -11.43 4.28
N VAL A 419 -1.36 -10.44 3.55
CA VAL A 419 -0.58 -9.47 2.76
C VAL A 419 -0.68 -8.10 3.42
N LEU A 420 0.42 -7.60 3.97
CA LEU A 420 0.49 -6.38 4.74
C LEU A 420 1.23 -5.29 3.97
N PHE A 421 0.54 -4.22 3.61
CA PHE A 421 1.15 -3.03 3.03
C PHE A 421 1.47 -2.04 4.15
N LYS A 422 2.72 -1.60 4.28
CA LYS A 422 3.14 -0.67 5.33
C LYS A 422 2.62 0.74 5.12
N THR A 423 2.39 1.13 3.87
CA THR A 423 1.93 2.48 3.51
C THR A 423 0.89 2.44 2.40
N ALA A 424 0.11 3.52 2.28
CA ALA A 424 -0.77 3.70 1.12
C ALA A 424 0.02 3.83 -0.20
N VAL A 425 1.26 4.31 -0.13
CA VAL A 425 2.17 4.38 -1.28
C VAL A 425 2.54 2.99 -1.74
N SER A 426 2.90 2.09 -0.82
CA SER A 426 3.24 0.70 -1.12
C SER A 426 2.08 -0.02 -1.80
N LEU A 427 0.83 0.19 -1.33
CA LEU A 427 -0.36 -0.37 -1.99
C LEU A 427 -0.54 0.21 -3.40
N GLU A 428 -0.31 1.51 -3.61
CA GLU A 428 -0.45 2.13 -4.93
C GLU A 428 0.64 1.68 -5.91
N GLU A 429 1.91 1.66 -5.48
CA GLU A 429 3.04 1.40 -6.38
C GLU A 429 3.19 -0.09 -6.74
N THR A 430 2.81 -1.01 -5.85
CA THR A 430 2.86 -2.46 -6.12
C THR A 430 2.12 -2.84 -7.41
N GLY A 431 0.96 -2.23 -7.68
CA GLY A 431 0.17 -2.52 -8.88
C GLY A 431 0.76 -1.98 -10.19
N LYS A 432 1.72 -1.05 -10.09
CA LYS A 432 2.38 -0.39 -11.22
C LYS A 432 3.67 -1.10 -11.65
N ALA A 433 4.06 -2.17 -10.95
CA ALA A 433 5.28 -2.92 -11.22
C ALA A 433 5.30 -3.49 -12.63
N GLN A 434 6.47 -3.40 -13.26
CA GLN A 434 6.77 -3.91 -14.59
C GLN A 434 7.79 -5.05 -14.56
N ILE A 435 8.64 -5.06 -13.53
CA ILE A 435 9.68 -6.06 -13.29
C ILE A 435 9.50 -6.59 -11.87
N VAL A 436 9.61 -7.90 -11.69
CA VAL A 436 9.71 -8.55 -10.38
C VAL A 436 11.01 -9.28 -10.32
N ALA A 437 11.90 -8.85 -9.44
CA ALA A 437 13.15 -9.51 -9.13
C ALA A 437 12.94 -10.41 -7.92
N LEU A 438 13.17 -11.70 -8.08
CA LEU A 438 13.00 -12.73 -7.06
C LEU A 438 14.37 -13.21 -6.59
N ASP A 439 14.63 -13.21 -5.30
CA ASP A 439 15.73 -14.00 -4.77
C ASP A 439 15.45 -15.49 -5.00
N LYS A 440 16.49 -16.28 -5.13
CA LYS A 440 16.34 -17.74 -5.26
C LYS A 440 15.99 -18.39 -3.94
N THR A 441 16.86 -18.23 -2.94
CA THR A 441 16.85 -19.01 -1.69
C THR A 441 15.75 -18.51 -0.76
N GLY A 442 14.91 -19.43 -0.21
CA GLY A 442 13.81 -19.06 0.67
C GLY A 442 12.63 -18.38 -0.06
N THR A 443 12.83 -17.82 -1.25
CA THR A 443 11.82 -17.13 -2.06
C THR A 443 11.23 -18.03 -3.14
N ILE A 444 12.02 -18.40 -4.17
CA ILE A 444 11.61 -19.37 -5.20
C ILE A 444 11.69 -20.78 -4.65
N THR A 445 12.74 -21.05 -3.86
CA THR A 445 13.02 -22.35 -3.23
C THR A 445 12.63 -22.31 -1.75
N ARG A 446 12.65 -23.48 -1.11
CA ARG A 446 12.26 -23.61 0.31
C ARG A 446 13.30 -23.02 1.27
N GLY A 447 14.56 -22.82 0.81
CA GLY A 447 15.67 -22.36 1.63
C GLY A 447 16.23 -23.45 2.56
N GLU A 448 15.70 -24.65 2.48
CA GLU A 448 16.12 -25.82 3.22
C GLU A 448 16.58 -26.90 2.23
N PRO A 449 17.88 -27.25 2.21
CA PRO A 449 18.38 -28.36 1.41
C PRO A 449 17.67 -29.66 1.78
N ARG A 450 17.33 -30.47 0.76
CA ARG A 450 16.73 -31.81 0.95
C ARG A 450 17.46 -32.81 0.08
N VAL A 451 17.48 -34.06 0.53
CA VAL A 451 17.95 -35.19 -0.28
C VAL A 451 16.99 -35.37 -1.45
N THR A 452 17.52 -35.33 -2.68
CA THR A 452 16.73 -35.47 -3.93
C THR A 452 16.99 -36.81 -4.60
N ASP A 453 18.21 -37.35 -4.49
CA ASP A 453 18.56 -38.61 -5.10
C ASP A 453 19.52 -39.40 -4.18
N ILE A 454 19.31 -40.72 -4.09
CA ILE A 454 20.17 -41.66 -3.42
C ILE A 454 20.59 -42.66 -4.48
N ILE A 455 21.90 -42.73 -4.82
CA ILE A 455 22.44 -43.55 -5.88
C ILE A 455 23.51 -44.44 -5.29
N PRO A 456 23.18 -45.66 -4.88
CA PRO A 456 24.13 -46.59 -4.30
C PRO A 456 25.09 -47.09 -5.39
N ALA A 457 26.34 -47.45 -4.97
CA ALA A 457 27.31 -48.14 -5.81
C ALA A 457 26.93 -49.65 -5.95
N GLY A 458 27.48 -50.32 -6.95
CA GLY A 458 27.12 -51.71 -7.24
C GLY A 458 27.24 -52.64 -6.05
N GLY A 459 26.10 -53.28 -5.69
CA GLY A 459 26.01 -54.22 -4.56
C GLY A 459 25.66 -53.62 -3.21
N ILE A 460 25.50 -52.29 -3.12
CA ILE A 460 25.07 -51.55 -1.92
C ILE A 460 23.59 -51.22 -2.05
N SER A 461 22.83 -51.28 -0.96
CA SER A 461 21.43 -50.81 -0.92
C SER A 461 21.32 -49.31 -0.60
N GLU A 462 20.23 -48.69 -1.03
CA GLU A 462 19.94 -47.28 -0.65
C GLU A 462 19.93 -47.09 0.87
N THR A 463 19.37 -48.05 1.58
CA THR A 463 19.30 -48.01 3.04
C THR A 463 20.68 -48.07 3.67
N GLU A 464 21.59 -48.90 3.14
CA GLU A 464 22.98 -49.03 3.62
C GLU A 464 23.78 -47.75 3.36
N LEU A 465 23.67 -47.17 2.16
CA LEU A 465 24.28 -45.87 1.82
C LEU A 465 23.77 -44.76 2.73
N LEU A 466 22.45 -44.68 2.92
CA LEU A 466 21.83 -43.62 3.77
C LEU A 466 22.18 -43.81 5.24
N SER A 467 22.26 -45.05 5.74
CA SER A 467 22.66 -45.34 7.13
C SER A 467 24.12 -44.98 7.41
N ALA A 468 25.04 -45.27 6.46
CA ALA A 468 26.44 -44.88 6.56
C ALA A 468 26.60 -43.36 6.52
N ALA A 469 25.91 -42.70 5.58
CA ALA A 469 25.88 -41.25 5.48
C ALA A 469 25.29 -40.62 6.77
N TYR A 470 24.21 -41.15 7.31
CA TYR A 470 23.60 -40.70 8.54
C TYR A 470 24.55 -40.81 9.74
N ALA A 471 25.28 -41.90 9.85
CA ALA A 471 26.27 -42.08 10.92
C ALA A 471 27.36 -41.00 10.88
N LEU A 472 27.82 -40.64 9.67
CA LEU A 472 28.85 -39.61 9.45
C LEU A 472 28.30 -38.20 9.66
N GLU A 473 27.18 -37.87 9.07
CA GLU A 473 26.59 -36.50 9.02
C GLU A 473 25.90 -36.07 10.32
N LYS A 474 25.47 -37.03 11.17
CA LYS A 474 24.84 -36.76 12.47
C LYS A 474 25.68 -35.88 13.39
N LYS A 475 27.01 -35.90 13.24
CA LYS A 475 27.95 -35.09 14.04
C LYS A 475 28.31 -33.77 13.35
N SER A 476 27.81 -33.51 12.14
CA SER A 476 28.10 -32.32 11.37
C SER A 476 27.00 -31.27 11.55
N GLU A 477 27.39 -30.00 11.71
CA GLU A 477 26.47 -28.85 11.77
C GLU A 477 26.15 -28.27 10.41
N HIS A 478 26.70 -28.84 9.33
CA HIS A 478 26.56 -28.31 7.99
C HIS A 478 25.08 -28.42 7.50
N PRO A 479 24.52 -27.42 6.79
CA PRO A 479 23.14 -27.49 6.27
C PRO A 479 22.84 -28.72 5.42
N LEU A 480 23.83 -29.20 4.61
CA LEU A 480 23.68 -30.42 3.81
C LEU A 480 23.59 -31.68 4.69
N ALA A 481 24.27 -31.70 5.84
CA ALA A 481 24.20 -32.79 6.81
C ALA A 481 22.78 -32.91 7.40
N ARG A 482 22.14 -31.78 7.70
CA ARG A 482 20.74 -31.75 8.19
C ARG A 482 19.77 -32.40 7.19
N ALA A 483 19.98 -32.19 5.89
CA ALA A 483 19.15 -32.80 4.86
C ALA A 483 19.22 -34.34 4.91
N ILE A 484 20.44 -34.88 5.06
CA ILE A 484 20.69 -36.32 5.13
C ILE A 484 20.16 -36.91 6.43
N THR A 485 20.39 -36.23 7.54
CA THR A 485 19.91 -36.68 8.86
C THR A 485 18.37 -36.69 8.91
N GLN A 486 17.71 -35.64 8.39
CA GLN A 486 16.26 -35.60 8.32
C GLN A 486 15.66 -36.72 7.45
N MET A 487 16.28 -37.02 6.30
CA MET A 487 15.85 -38.12 5.45
C MET A 487 15.98 -39.46 6.15
N ALA A 488 17.12 -39.71 6.82
CA ALA A 488 17.35 -40.92 7.56
C ALA A 488 16.36 -41.11 8.74
N GLU A 489 16.03 -40.03 9.45
CA GLU A 489 15.02 -40.02 10.52
C GLU A 489 13.61 -40.28 10.00
N GLN A 490 13.24 -39.75 8.83
CA GLN A 490 11.96 -40.02 8.17
C GLN A 490 11.84 -41.52 7.80
N GLU A 491 12.94 -42.12 7.31
CA GLU A 491 13.03 -43.54 7.02
C GLU A 491 13.18 -44.41 8.30
N ARG A 492 13.15 -43.79 9.48
CA ARG A 492 13.31 -44.45 10.80
C ARG A 492 14.59 -45.24 10.93
N LEU A 493 15.69 -44.78 10.31
CA LEU A 493 16.98 -45.45 10.42
C LEU A 493 17.64 -45.11 11.76
N THR A 494 18.36 -46.08 12.30
CA THR A 494 19.15 -45.89 13.51
C THR A 494 20.58 -45.51 13.11
N ALA A 495 21.11 -44.41 13.65
CA ALA A 495 22.49 -44.01 13.39
C ALA A 495 23.47 -44.97 14.10
N PHE A 496 24.47 -45.48 13.37
CA PHE A 496 25.59 -46.16 14.00
C PHE A 496 26.51 -45.12 14.67
N GLU A 497 27.15 -45.49 15.75
CA GLU A 497 28.16 -44.65 16.37
C GLU A 497 29.46 -44.70 15.60
N VAL A 498 30.00 -43.52 15.23
CA VAL A 498 31.27 -43.40 14.59
C VAL A 498 32.33 -42.90 15.56
N GLU A 499 33.53 -43.41 15.38
CA GLU A 499 34.74 -43.04 16.13
C GLU A 499 35.59 -42.09 15.25
N ARG A 500 36.51 -41.35 15.88
CA ARG A 500 37.49 -40.48 15.20
C ARG A 500 36.88 -39.54 14.15
N PHE A 501 35.74 -38.97 14.46
CA PHE A 501 35.07 -37.99 13.57
C PHE A 501 35.92 -36.75 13.42
N GLU A 502 36.19 -36.36 12.16
CA GLU A 502 36.87 -35.12 11.80
C GLU A 502 36.16 -34.43 10.63
N ALA A 503 35.89 -33.16 10.79
CA ALA A 503 35.37 -32.31 9.71
C ALA A 503 36.54 -31.57 9.05
N LEU A 504 36.67 -31.74 7.71
CA LEU A 504 37.70 -31.08 6.89
C LEU A 504 37.07 -29.89 6.16
N PRO A 505 37.25 -28.65 6.64
CA PRO A 505 36.56 -27.46 6.07
C PRO A 505 36.78 -27.33 4.57
N GLY A 506 35.69 -27.23 3.81
CA GLY A 506 35.68 -27.09 2.37
C GLY A 506 35.92 -28.37 1.56
N ASN A 507 36.17 -29.51 2.22
CA ASN A 507 36.47 -30.79 1.57
C ASN A 507 35.39 -31.82 1.87
N GLY A 508 35.23 -32.22 3.13
CA GLY A 508 34.33 -33.29 3.49
C GLY A 508 34.46 -33.71 4.96
N LEU A 509 34.02 -34.92 5.27
CA LEU A 509 34.00 -35.51 6.58
C LEU A 509 34.74 -36.83 6.55
N THR A 510 35.41 -37.18 7.65
CA THR A 510 36.01 -38.49 7.84
C THR A 510 35.68 -39.02 9.22
N ALA A 511 35.48 -40.33 9.34
CA ALA A 511 35.27 -41.04 10.61
C ALA A 511 35.66 -42.51 10.49
N SER A 512 35.67 -43.25 11.59
CA SER A 512 35.81 -44.70 11.61
C SER A 512 34.49 -45.35 12.00
N LEU A 513 34.02 -46.33 11.21
CA LEU A 513 32.85 -47.12 11.48
C LEU A 513 33.24 -48.60 11.46
N ASP A 514 33.09 -49.31 12.57
CA ASP A 514 33.50 -50.72 12.75
C ASP A 514 34.95 -51.00 12.34
N GLY A 515 35.84 -50.02 12.60
CA GLY A 515 37.26 -50.13 12.21
C GLY A 515 37.57 -49.82 10.73
N ALA A 516 36.57 -49.58 9.90
CA ALA A 516 36.74 -49.13 8.53
C ALA A 516 36.65 -47.63 8.43
N GLU A 517 37.48 -46.98 7.63
CA GLU A 517 37.40 -45.54 7.36
C GLU A 517 36.16 -45.21 6.55
N LEU A 518 35.40 -44.24 7.01
CA LEU A 518 34.21 -43.71 6.36
C LEU A 518 34.48 -42.25 5.93
N LEU A 519 34.32 -41.99 4.66
CA LEU A 519 34.55 -40.69 4.03
C LEU A 519 33.24 -40.17 3.42
N GLY A 520 32.98 -38.89 3.54
CA GLY A 520 31.84 -38.23 2.88
C GLY A 520 32.20 -36.82 2.47
N GLY A 521 31.81 -36.41 1.23
CA GLY A 521 32.12 -35.06 0.81
C GLY A 521 32.01 -34.82 -0.69
N SER A 522 32.65 -33.73 -1.15
CA SER A 522 32.63 -33.32 -2.56
C SER A 522 33.36 -34.33 -3.47
N PHE A 523 32.95 -34.36 -4.76
CA PHE A 523 33.61 -35.18 -5.76
C PHE A 523 35.16 -34.97 -5.77
N LYS A 524 35.60 -33.72 -5.68
CA LYS A 524 37.03 -33.37 -5.65
C LYS A 524 37.74 -33.97 -4.44
N PHE A 525 37.12 -33.97 -3.28
CA PHE A 525 37.69 -34.56 -2.06
C PHE A 525 37.79 -36.08 -2.18
N ILE A 526 36.69 -36.75 -2.54
CA ILE A 526 36.65 -38.23 -2.61
C ILE A 526 37.54 -38.76 -3.70
N SER A 527 37.60 -38.13 -4.90
CA SER A 527 38.48 -38.55 -6.00
C SER A 527 39.96 -38.37 -5.71
N GLY A 528 40.32 -37.54 -4.73
CA GLY A 528 41.69 -37.43 -4.21
C GLY A 528 42.07 -38.50 -3.21
N GLN A 529 41.10 -39.24 -2.62
CA GLN A 529 41.32 -40.27 -1.63
C GLN A 529 41.15 -41.70 -2.19
N ILE A 530 40.20 -41.87 -3.10
CA ILE A 530 39.91 -43.19 -3.73
C ILE A 530 39.71 -43.03 -5.25
N ALA A 531 39.86 -44.16 -5.95
CA ALA A 531 39.52 -44.23 -7.37
C ALA A 531 37.99 -44.21 -7.53
N VAL A 532 37.47 -43.15 -8.22
CA VAL A 532 36.04 -43.04 -8.51
C VAL A 532 35.78 -43.53 -9.94
N PRO A 533 34.85 -44.49 -10.15
CA PRO A 533 34.51 -44.99 -11.48
C PRO A 533 34.02 -43.85 -12.41
N ASP A 534 34.42 -43.91 -13.70
CA ASP A 534 34.03 -42.89 -14.72
C ASP A 534 32.52 -42.74 -14.84
N GLU A 535 31.74 -43.78 -14.67
CA GLU A 535 30.28 -43.73 -14.69
C GLU A 535 29.71 -42.89 -13.52
N THR A 536 30.32 -43.07 -12.35
CA THR A 536 29.95 -42.31 -11.14
C THR A 536 30.34 -40.82 -11.30
N ALA A 537 31.50 -40.54 -11.87
CA ALA A 537 31.96 -39.19 -12.18
C ALA A 537 30.97 -38.47 -13.11
N LYS A 538 30.60 -39.11 -14.20
CA LYS A 538 29.59 -38.58 -15.15
C LYS A 538 28.23 -38.40 -14.53
N ARG A 539 27.86 -39.25 -13.56
CA ARG A 539 26.60 -39.15 -12.84
C ARG A 539 26.61 -37.94 -11.89
N ALA A 540 27.70 -37.75 -11.15
CA ALA A 540 27.88 -36.61 -10.26
C ALA A 540 27.91 -35.29 -11.05
N GLU A 541 28.53 -35.27 -12.23
CA GLU A 541 28.52 -34.11 -13.10
C GLU A 541 27.13 -33.78 -13.60
N ARG A 542 26.35 -34.77 -14.06
CA ARG A 542 24.91 -34.55 -14.43
C ARG A 542 24.08 -34.03 -13.30
N LEU A 543 24.22 -34.55 -12.08
CA LEU A 543 23.51 -34.06 -10.93
C LEU A 543 23.86 -32.60 -10.65
N SER A 544 25.13 -32.22 -10.80
CA SER A 544 25.58 -30.83 -10.68
C SER A 544 24.98 -29.93 -11.79
N GLU A 545 24.86 -30.45 -13.00
CA GLU A 545 24.20 -29.75 -14.11
C GLU A 545 22.70 -29.54 -13.89
N GLU A 546 22.05 -30.46 -13.14
CA GLU A 546 20.65 -30.33 -12.72
C GLU A 546 20.44 -29.34 -11.55
N GLY A 547 21.52 -28.73 -11.05
CA GLY A 547 21.48 -27.80 -9.90
C GLY A 547 21.48 -28.46 -8.54
N LYS A 548 21.90 -29.73 -8.46
CA LYS A 548 22.00 -30.49 -7.22
C LYS A 548 23.46 -30.53 -6.73
N THR A 549 23.68 -30.74 -5.44
CA THR A 549 25.00 -30.93 -4.84
C THR A 549 25.21 -32.41 -4.59
N PRO A 550 26.00 -33.13 -5.44
CA PRO A 550 26.32 -34.52 -5.20
C PRO A 550 27.38 -34.66 -4.11
N LEU A 551 27.04 -35.38 -3.08
CA LEU A 551 27.97 -35.82 -2.01
C LEU A 551 28.29 -37.29 -2.22
N LEU A 552 29.55 -37.59 -2.30
CA LEU A 552 30.05 -38.96 -2.48
C LEU A 552 30.43 -39.56 -1.11
N PHE A 553 30.12 -40.81 -0.91
CA PHE A 553 30.41 -41.53 0.30
C PHE A 553 31.25 -42.78 -0.02
N ALA A 554 32.28 -43.06 0.82
CA ALA A 554 33.15 -44.20 0.68
C ALA A 554 33.40 -44.88 2.04
N ARG A 555 33.57 -46.19 2.04
CA ARG A 555 33.86 -46.98 3.25
C ARG A 555 34.99 -47.96 2.93
N GLY A 556 36.02 -47.98 3.79
CA GLY A 556 37.14 -48.90 3.65
C GLY A 556 37.89 -48.79 2.30
N GLY A 557 38.01 -47.61 1.75
CA GLY A 557 38.65 -47.37 0.43
C GLY A 557 37.76 -47.66 -0.77
N ALA A 558 36.50 -48.08 -0.62
CA ALA A 558 35.59 -48.35 -1.72
C ALA A 558 34.43 -47.34 -1.71
N LEU A 559 34.04 -46.86 -2.92
CA LEU A 559 32.87 -46.00 -3.06
C LEU A 559 31.58 -46.74 -2.73
N ILE A 560 30.73 -46.21 -1.83
CA ILE A 560 29.44 -46.80 -1.48
C ILE A 560 28.27 -46.10 -2.18
N GLY A 561 28.45 -44.87 -2.70
CA GLY A 561 27.43 -44.20 -3.51
C GLY A 561 27.46 -42.67 -3.48
N ILE A 562 26.42 -42.07 -4.09
CA ILE A 562 26.18 -40.63 -4.15
C ILE A 562 24.83 -40.32 -3.49
N ILE A 563 24.82 -39.30 -2.64
CA ILE A 563 23.58 -38.67 -2.18
C ILE A 563 23.56 -37.24 -2.70
N ALA A 564 22.55 -36.90 -3.53
CA ALA A 564 22.40 -35.57 -4.03
C ALA A 564 21.43 -34.74 -3.14
N VAL A 565 21.88 -33.56 -2.84
CA VAL A 565 21.10 -32.61 -2.01
C VAL A 565 20.86 -31.34 -2.80
N ALA A 566 19.65 -30.83 -2.77
CA ALA A 566 19.31 -29.55 -3.42
C ALA A 566 18.30 -28.75 -2.61
N ASP A 567 18.34 -27.46 -2.80
CA ASP A 567 17.27 -26.57 -2.34
C ASP A 567 16.10 -26.64 -3.36
N VAL A 568 14.99 -27.18 -2.91
CA VAL A 568 13.86 -27.56 -3.78
C VAL A 568 12.99 -26.35 -4.05
N ILE A 569 12.57 -26.16 -5.32
CA ILE A 569 11.60 -25.14 -5.73
C ILE A 569 10.29 -25.39 -4.97
N LYS A 570 9.67 -24.33 -4.42
CA LYS A 570 8.36 -24.40 -3.79
C LYS A 570 7.30 -24.82 -4.81
N ASP A 571 6.32 -25.59 -4.38
CA ASP A 571 5.29 -26.16 -5.26
C ASP A 571 4.45 -25.09 -5.98
N ASP A 572 4.29 -23.92 -5.35
CA ASP A 572 3.53 -22.79 -5.88
C ASP A 572 4.36 -21.82 -6.76
N SER A 573 5.70 -21.90 -6.71
CA SER A 573 6.58 -20.94 -7.39
C SER A 573 6.41 -20.91 -8.91
N PRO A 574 6.38 -22.05 -9.64
CA PRO A 574 6.21 -22.02 -11.10
C PRO A 574 4.88 -21.37 -11.51
N GLN A 575 3.79 -21.71 -10.81
CA GLN A 575 2.48 -21.15 -11.08
C GLN A 575 2.42 -19.64 -10.77
N ALA A 576 3.05 -19.21 -9.68
CA ALA A 576 3.12 -17.80 -9.30
C ALA A 576 3.89 -16.97 -10.35
N ILE A 577 5.00 -17.51 -10.85
CA ILE A 577 5.82 -16.89 -11.89
C ILE A 577 5.02 -16.79 -13.20
N GLU A 578 4.35 -17.85 -13.60
CA GLU A 578 3.48 -17.86 -14.77
C GLU A 578 2.37 -16.79 -14.66
N GLN A 579 1.73 -16.67 -13.51
CA GLN A 579 0.71 -15.65 -13.27
C GLN A 579 1.28 -14.23 -13.41
N MET A 580 2.47 -13.94 -12.88
CA MET A 580 3.11 -12.63 -13.04
C MET A 580 3.42 -12.33 -14.51
N ARG A 581 3.91 -13.30 -15.26
CA ARG A 581 4.15 -13.18 -16.72
C ARG A 581 2.85 -12.92 -17.49
N ASN A 582 1.77 -13.60 -17.12
CA ASN A 582 0.42 -13.37 -17.69
C ASN A 582 -0.11 -11.97 -17.40
N MET A 583 0.30 -11.36 -16.27
CA MET A 583 0.01 -9.94 -15.96
C MET A 583 0.87 -8.96 -16.77
N GLY A 584 1.80 -9.43 -17.62
CA GLY A 584 2.73 -8.63 -18.40
C GLY A 584 3.92 -8.09 -17.59
N ILE A 585 4.29 -8.79 -16.54
CA ILE A 585 5.44 -8.47 -15.68
C ILE A 585 6.62 -9.32 -16.13
N HIS A 586 7.80 -8.70 -16.24
CA HIS A 586 9.06 -9.39 -16.51
C HIS A 586 9.63 -9.94 -15.20
N VAL A 587 9.85 -11.25 -15.14
CA VAL A 587 10.29 -11.94 -13.91
C VAL A 587 11.77 -12.29 -14.02
N VAL A 588 12.56 -11.78 -13.08
CA VAL A 588 14.01 -11.93 -13.02
C VAL A 588 14.39 -12.72 -11.77
N MET A 589 15.20 -13.76 -11.88
CA MET A 589 15.76 -14.46 -10.72
C MET A 589 17.16 -13.93 -10.41
N LEU A 590 17.41 -13.61 -9.16
CA LEU A 590 18.74 -13.23 -8.63
C LEU A 590 19.28 -14.37 -7.78
N THR A 591 20.55 -14.73 -7.97
CA THR A 591 21.20 -15.77 -7.16
C THR A 591 22.71 -15.61 -7.12
N GLY A 592 23.33 -16.02 -6.02
CA GLY A 592 24.77 -16.16 -5.89
C GLY A 592 25.35 -17.43 -6.53
N ASP A 593 24.51 -18.35 -7.02
CA ASP A 593 24.93 -19.58 -7.65
C ASP A 593 25.70 -19.32 -8.95
N ASN A 594 26.46 -20.34 -9.37
CA ASN A 594 27.08 -20.33 -10.69
C ASN A 594 26.01 -20.31 -11.80
N GLU A 595 26.41 -19.80 -12.96
CA GLU A 595 25.50 -19.55 -14.09
C GLU A 595 24.77 -20.81 -14.59
N ARG A 596 25.44 -21.99 -14.56
CA ARG A 596 24.87 -23.27 -15.01
C ARG A 596 23.71 -23.70 -14.11
N THR A 597 23.95 -23.75 -12.81
CA THR A 597 22.93 -24.09 -11.77
C THR A 597 21.79 -23.10 -11.80
N ALA A 598 22.10 -21.81 -11.86
CA ALA A 598 21.11 -20.75 -11.88
C ALA A 598 20.17 -20.86 -13.10
N LYS A 599 20.70 -21.11 -14.30
CA LYS A 599 19.90 -21.31 -15.51
C LYS A 599 19.00 -22.54 -15.42
N ALA A 600 19.50 -23.65 -14.85
CA ALA A 600 18.72 -24.87 -14.68
C ALA A 600 17.50 -24.63 -13.75
N ILE A 601 17.72 -23.95 -12.61
CA ILE A 601 16.66 -23.61 -11.67
C ILE A 601 15.69 -22.60 -12.29
N GLY A 602 16.21 -21.57 -12.96
CA GLY A 602 15.39 -20.55 -13.60
C GLY A 602 14.48 -21.11 -14.70
N ALA A 603 14.98 -22.06 -15.49
CA ALA A 603 14.19 -22.76 -16.50
C ALA A 603 13.08 -23.62 -15.88
N LYS A 604 13.36 -24.32 -14.78
CA LYS A 604 12.35 -25.11 -14.03
C LYS A 604 11.30 -24.21 -13.37
N ALA A 605 11.72 -23.05 -12.86
CA ALA A 605 10.82 -22.06 -12.23
C ALA A 605 10.02 -21.26 -13.28
N GLY A 606 10.51 -21.15 -14.52
CA GLY A 606 9.83 -20.45 -15.62
C GLY A 606 10.06 -18.94 -15.64
N VAL A 607 11.16 -18.43 -15.06
CA VAL A 607 11.51 -17.00 -15.09
C VAL A 607 11.94 -16.53 -16.48
N ASP A 608 11.82 -15.22 -16.76
CA ASP A 608 12.19 -14.64 -18.06
C ASP A 608 13.70 -14.38 -18.17
N GLU A 609 14.35 -14.02 -17.06
CA GLU A 609 15.77 -13.65 -16.99
C GLU A 609 16.40 -14.21 -15.72
N VAL A 610 17.67 -14.64 -15.82
CA VAL A 610 18.45 -15.14 -14.69
C VAL A 610 19.73 -14.33 -14.58
N ILE A 611 19.99 -13.76 -13.41
CA ILE A 611 21.23 -13.05 -13.09
C ILE A 611 21.94 -13.85 -12.00
N ALA A 612 23.00 -14.55 -12.41
CA ALA A 612 23.79 -15.46 -11.60
C ALA A 612 25.04 -14.80 -11.03
N GLY A 613 25.65 -15.42 -10.02
CA GLY A 613 26.93 -14.97 -9.42
C GLY A 613 26.82 -13.64 -8.67
N VAL A 614 25.63 -13.26 -8.23
CA VAL A 614 25.40 -11.99 -7.54
C VAL A 614 25.64 -12.19 -6.05
N LEU A 615 26.72 -11.62 -5.55
CA LEU A 615 26.99 -11.56 -4.10
C LEU A 615 25.94 -10.71 -3.38
N PRO A 616 25.74 -10.88 -2.07
CA PRO A 616 24.74 -10.12 -1.31
C PRO A 616 24.83 -8.60 -1.55
N ASP A 617 26.04 -8.03 -1.48
CA ASP A 617 26.29 -6.60 -1.70
C ASP A 617 26.05 -6.16 -3.16
N GLY A 618 26.10 -7.09 -4.11
CA GLY A 618 25.85 -6.84 -5.53
C GLY A 618 24.38 -6.76 -5.90
N LYS A 619 23.46 -7.34 -5.11
CA LYS A 619 22.02 -7.37 -5.40
C LYS A 619 21.43 -5.97 -5.55
N GLU A 620 21.83 -5.04 -4.70
CA GLU A 620 21.41 -3.64 -4.77
C GLU A 620 21.73 -2.99 -6.11
N SER A 621 22.96 -3.18 -6.60
CA SER A 621 23.41 -2.62 -7.89
C SER A 621 22.61 -3.17 -9.08
N VAL A 622 22.24 -4.45 -9.03
CA VAL A 622 21.36 -5.08 -10.03
C VAL A 622 19.97 -4.44 -10.00
N ILE A 623 19.38 -4.26 -8.82
CA ILE A 623 18.08 -3.62 -8.68
C ILE A 623 18.11 -2.19 -9.24
N ARG A 624 19.14 -1.39 -8.95
CA ARG A 624 19.30 -0.04 -9.52
C ARG A 624 19.30 -0.05 -11.04
N ARG A 625 20.04 -0.98 -11.65
CA ARG A 625 20.07 -1.14 -13.11
C ARG A 625 18.72 -1.57 -13.70
N LEU A 626 17.98 -2.45 -13.00
CA LEU A 626 16.64 -2.86 -13.43
C LEU A 626 15.63 -1.69 -13.36
N LYS A 627 15.78 -0.79 -12.39
CA LYS A 627 14.93 0.42 -12.25
C LYS A 627 15.04 1.38 -13.44
N GLU A 628 16.14 1.37 -14.16
CA GLU A 628 16.28 2.17 -15.39
C GLU A 628 15.34 1.66 -16.50
N LYS A 629 15.07 0.34 -16.52
CA LYS A 629 14.19 -0.31 -17.48
C LYS A 629 12.70 -0.18 -17.11
N GLY A 630 12.36 -0.07 -15.83
CA GLY A 630 10.98 0.01 -15.38
C GLY A 630 10.82 0.01 -13.87
N LYS A 631 9.57 0.01 -13.39
CA LYS A 631 9.25 -0.11 -11.98
C LYS A 631 9.54 -1.52 -11.47
N VAL A 632 10.37 -1.63 -10.44
CA VAL A 632 10.89 -2.89 -9.91
C VAL A 632 10.28 -3.23 -8.54
N ILE A 633 9.77 -4.44 -8.43
CA ILE A 633 9.54 -5.10 -7.13
C ILE A 633 10.74 -6.02 -6.86
N MET A 634 11.33 -5.95 -5.67
CA MET A 634 12.26 -6.98 -5.16
C MET A 634 11.53 -7.83 -4.15
N VAL A 635 11.67 -9.17 -4.28
CA VAL A 635 11.12 -10.15 -3.32
C VAL A 635 12.27 -10.94 -2.72
N GLY A 636 12.35 -10.97 -1.40
CA GLY A 636 13.37 -11.70 -0.65
C GLY A 636 12.84 -12.15 0.72
N ASP A 637 13.55 -13.06 1.38
CA ASP A 637 13.18 -13.63 2.67
C ASP A 637 14.10 -13.23 3.82
N GLY A 638 15.28 -12.73 3.52
CA GLY A 638 16.39 -12.67 4.45
C GLY A 638 16.98 -11.29 4.72
N VAL A 639 17.82 -11.30 5.75
CA VAL A 639 18.66 -10.15 6.15
C VAL A 639 19.58 -9.70 5.01
N ASN A 640 20.04 -10.66 4.20
CA ASN A 640 20.93 -10.41 3.06
C ASN A 640 20.28 -9.62 1.93
N ASP A 641 18.97 -9.61 1.87
CA ASP A 641 18.21 -8.91 0.82
C ASP A 641 17.78 -7.49 1.22
N ALA A 642 17.95 -7.11 2.50
CA ALA A 642 17.48 -5.83 3.03
C ALA A 642 17.96 -4.61 2.21
N PRO A 643 19.23 -4.51 1.75
CA PRO A 643 19.67 -3.41 0.89
C PRO A 643 18.96 -3.41 -0.47
N ALA A 644 18.74 -4.58 -1.07
CA ALA A 644 18.05 -4.73 -2.35
C ALA A 644 16.55 -4.41 -2.23
N LEU A 645 15.89 -4.86 -1.15
CA LEU A 645 14.49 -4.56 -0.82
C LEU A 645 14.27 -3.05 -0.68
N THR A 646 15.15 -2.38 0.07
CA THR A 646 15.06 -0.91 0.26
C THR A 646 15.36 -0.13 -1.02
N SER A 647 16.26 -0.63 -1.87
CA SER A 647 16.64 0.04 -3.13
C SER A 647 15.60 -0.09 -4.23
N ALA A 648 14.74 -1.10 -4.19
CA ALA A 648 13.67 -1.31 -5.16
C ALA A 648 12.62 -0.19 -5.13
N ASP A 649 11.70 -0.14 -6.10
CA ASP A 649 10.54 0.75 -6.01
C ASP A 649 9.54 0.22 -4.96
N ILE A 650 9.49 -1.09 -4.80
CA ILE A 650 8.76 -1.80 -3.75
C ILE A 650 9.58 -3.02 -3.31
N GLY A 651 9.86 -3.11 -2.03
CA GLY A 651 10.41 -4.31 -1.39
C GLY A 651 9.29 -5.18 -0.84
N ILE A 652 9.31 -6.47 -1.13
CA ILE A 652 8.38 -7.48 -0.58
C ILE A 652 9.17 -8.50 0.23
N ALA A 653 8.93 -8.56 1.53
CA ALA A 653 9.45 -9.64 2.38
C ALA A 653 8.48 -10.83 2.35
N ILE A 654 9.01 -12.03 2.12
CA ILE A 654 8.25 -13.28 2.09
C ILE A 654 8.55 -14.14 3.32
N GLY A 655 7.49 -14.53 4.05
CA GLY A 655 7.63 -15.23 5.32
C GLY A 655 7.91 -14.28 6.50
N ALA A 656 7.34 -14.57 7.66
CA ALA A 656 7.46 -13.73 8.86
C ALA A 656 8.81 -13.90 9.62
N GLY A 657 9.88 -14.33 8.91
CA GLY A 657 11.03 -14.95 9.56
C GLY A 657 12.12 -14.02 10.11
N ALA A 658 12.33 -12.84 9.56
CA ALA A 658 13.41 -11.96 10.02
C ALA A 658 12.93 -10.53 10.22
N ASP A 659 13.07 -9.99 11.43
CA ASP A 659 12.66 -8.63 11.77
C ASP A 659 13.31 -7.58 10.83
N VAL A 660 14.58 -7.79 10.46
CA VAL A 660 15.32 -6.89 9.56
C VAL A 660 14.73 -6.86 8.14
N ALA A 661 14.30 -8.01 7.60
CA ALA A 661 13.65 -8.06 6.28
C ALA A 661 12.25 -7.40 6.34
N ILE A 662 11.52 -7.63 7.44
CA ILE A 662 10.26 -6.96 7.69
C ILE A 662 10.47 -5.44 7.73
N ASP A 663 11.48 -4.93 8.42
CA ASP A 663 11.73 -3.49 8.53
C ASP A 663 12.12 -2.86 7.18
N ALA A 664 12.89 -3.55 6.36
CA ALA A 664 13.37 -3.07 5.06
C ALA A 664 12.30 -3.11 3.95
N ALA A 665 11.29 -3.96 4.07
CA ALA A 665 10.27 -4.15 3.03
C ALA A 665 9.12 -3.14 3.12
N ASP A 666 8.48 -2.86 1.99
CA ASP A 666 7.24 -2.07 1.87
C ASP A 666 5.98 -2.93 2.04
N VAL A 667 6.09 -4.20 1.67
CA VAL A 667 5.01 -5.18 1.77
C VAL A 667 5.54 -6.42 2.46
N VAL A 668 4.78 -6.96 3.40
CA VAL A 668 5.12 -8.18 4.13
C VAL A 668 4.10 -9.26 3.82
N LEU A 669 4.57 -10.40 3.33
CA LEU A 669 3.77 -11.60 3.13
C LEU A 669 3.96 -12.50 4.34
N MET A 670 2.89 -12.71 5.09
CA MET A 670 2.92 -13.50 6.35
C MET A 670 3.20 -14.98 6.09
N LYS A 671 2.87 -15.45 4.89
CA LYS A 671 3.12 -16.82 4.44
C LYS A 671 4.37 -16.87 3.58
N SER A 672 5.07 -18.00 3.67
CA SER A 672 6.22 -18.26 2.78
C SER A 672 5.78 -18.83 1.43
N ARG A 673 4.79 -18.17 0.77
CA ARG A 673 4.24 -18.58 -0.52
C ARG A 673 4.50 -17.53 -1.58
N LEU A 674 5.10 -17.93 -2.68
CA LEU A 674 5.34 -17.03 -3.81
C LEU A 674 4.04 -16.58 -4.48
N SER A 675 2.98 -17.39 -4.42
CA SER A 675 1.64 -17.08 -4.96
C SER A 675 0.97 -15.86 -4.33
N ASP A 676 1.43 -15.40 -3.15
CA ASP A 676 0.94 -14.18 -2.52
C ASP A 676 1.51 -12.91 -3.19
N VAL A 677 2.63 -13.00 -3.94
CA VAL A 677 3.17 -11.88 -4.71
C VAL A 677 2.22 -11.45 -5.85
N PRO A 678 1.82 -12.33 -6.79
CA PRO A 678 0.81 -11.95 -7.78
C PRO A 678 -0.53 -11.57 -7.15
N ALA A 679 -0.90 -12.13 -6.02
CA ALA A 679 -2.11 -11.76 -5.29
C ALA A 679 -2.04 -10.32 -4.76
N ALA A 680 -0.90 -9.90 -4.19
CA ALA A 680 -0.65 -8.52 -3.76
C ALA A 680 -0.74 -7.53 -4.93
N ILE A 681 -0.15 -7.87 -6.08
CA ILE A 681 -0.20 -7.05 -7.30
C ILE A 681 -1.64 -6.93 -7.82
N ARG A 682 -2.43 -8.01 -7.82
CA ARG A 682 -3.86 -7.98 -8.20
C ARG A 682 -4.66 -7.07 -7.30
N LEU A 683 -4.49 -7.21 -5.99
CA LEU A 683 -5.21 -6.39 -5.01
C LEU A 683 -4.89 -4.91 -5.19
N SER A 684 -3.61 -4.58 -5.37
CA SER A 684 -3.17 -3.22 -5.67
C SER A 684 -3.82 -2.69 -6.95
N ARG A 685 -3.77 -3.45 -8.06
CA ARG A 685 -4.41 -3.07 -9.34
C ARG A 685 -5.93 -2.89 -9.21
N ALA A 686 -6.59 -3.77 -8.47
CA ALA A 686 -8.03 -3.66 -8.21
C ALA A 686 -8.37 -2.41 -7.40
N THR A 687 -7.57 -2.11 -6.38
CA THR A 687 -7.71 -0.90 -5.56
C THR A 687 -7.49 0.36 -6.39
N LEU A 688 -6.45 0.41 -7.23
CA LEU A 688 -6.18 1.52 -8.13
C LEU A 688 -7.33 1.74 -9.14
N ARG A 689 -7.85 0.65 -9.72
CA ARG A 689 -9.02 0.74 -10.62
C ARG A 689 -10.21 1.32 -9.90
N ASN A 690 -10.49 0.83 -8.69
CA ASN A 690 -11.59 1.33 -7.86
C ASN A 690 -11.43 2.83 -7.54
N ILE A 691 -10.20 3.28 -7.23
CA ILE A 691 -9.90 4.70 -7.02
C ILE A 691 -10.20 5.51 -8.29
N HIS A 692 -9.76 5.06 -9.46
CA HIS A 692 -10.04 5.76 -10.72
C HIS A 692 -11.54 5.82 -11.03
N GLU A 693 -12.28 4.72 -10.81
CA GLU A 693 -13.74 4.70 -10.94
C GLU A 693 -14.40 5.69 -9.97
N ASN A 694 -13.97 5.72 -8.73
CA ASN A 694 -14.47 6.65 -7.72
C ASN A 694 -14.21 8.11 -8.12
N LEU A 695 -12.99 8.42 -8.57
CA LEU A 695 -12.63 9.76 -9.03
C LEU A 695 -13.43 10.16 -10.27
N PHE A 696 -13.59 9.24 -11.24
CA PHE A 696 -14.41 9.48 -12.42
C PHE A 696 -15.85 9.87 -12.04
N TRP A 697 -16.49 9.08 -11.18
CA TRP A 697 -17.84 9.39 -10.73
C TRP A 697 -17.91 10.68 -9.93
N ALA A 698 -16.94 10.96 -9.06
CA ALA A 698 -16.89 12.19 -8.28
C ALA A 698 -16.78 13.44 -9.19
N PHE A 699 -16.11 13.36 -10.34
CA PHE A 699 -15.97 14.47 -11.26
C PHE A 699 -17.13 14.59 -12.24
N ILE A 700 -17.64 13.49 -12.79
CA ILE A 700 -18.65 13.54 -13.85
C ILE A 700 -19.96 14.18 -13.37
N TYR A 701 -20.34 13.94 -12.11
CA TYR A 701 -21.51 14.59 -11.51
C TYR A 701 -21.38 16.12 -11.51
N ASN A 702 -20.19 16.66 -11.23
CA ASN A 702 -19.93 18.09 -11.21
C ASN A 702 -19.83 18.65 -12.63
N ILE A 703 -19.18 17.94 -13.56
CA ILE A 703 -19.02 18.40 -14.96
C ILE A 703 -20.37 18.55 -15.65
N ILE A 704 -21.30 17.63 -15.39
CA ILE A 704 -22.67 17.70 -15.95
C ILE A 704 -23.53 18.63 -15.12
N GLY A 705 -23.44 18.57 -13.81
CA GLY A 705 -24.32 19.26 -12.88
C GLY A 705 -24.13 20.76 -12.85
N ILE A 706 -22.88 21.26 -12.92
CA ILE A 706 -22.61 22.71 -12.85
C ILE A 706 -23.25 23.48 -14.02
N PRO A 707 -23.06 23.10 -15.31
CA PRO A 707 -23.74 23.77 -16.42
C PRO A 707 -25.26 23.68 -16.31
N LEU A 708 -25.80 22.56 -15.88
CA LEU A 708 -27.24 22.39 -15.69
C LEU A 708 -27.76 23.31 -14.57
N ALA A 709 -27.08 23.40 -13.45
CA ALA A 709 -27.39 24.26 -12.31
C ALA A 709 -27.28 25.75 -12.68
N ALA A 710 -26.25 26.10 -13.45
CA ALA A 710 -26.05 27.45 -13.96
C ALA A 710 -27.15 27.89 -14.95
N GLY A 711 -27.95 26.95 -15.45
CA GLY A 711 -29.06 27.22 -16.36
C GLY A 711 -28.66 27.35 -17.83
N VAL A 712 -27.49 26.83 -18.25
CA VAL A 712 -27.02 26.90 -19.65
C VAL A 712 -28.02 26.28 -20.62
N PHE A 713 -28.79 25.28 -20.19
CA PHE A 713 -29.75 24.59 -21.04
C PHE A 713 -31.18 25.14 -20.94
N ILE A 714 -31.44 26.19 -20.15
CA ILE A 714 -32.79 26.73 -19.98
C ILE A 714 -33.30 27.32 -21.30
N SER A 715 -32.49 28.10 -22.01
CA SER A 715 -32.87 28.73 -23.27
C SER A 715 -33.11 27.73 -24.40
N VAL A 716 -32.47 26.55 -24.38
CA VAL A 716 -32.53 25.59 -25.49
C VAL A 716 -33.49 24.44 -25.17
N LEU A 717 -33.50 23.92 -23.93
CA LEU A 717 -34.26 22.73 -23.54
C LEU A 717 -35.30 22.99 -22.44
N GLY A 718 -35.40 24.21 -21.92
CA GLY A 718 -36.28 24.54 -20.79
C GLY A 718 -35.89 23.84 -19.47
N TRP A 719 -34.75 23.19 -19.40
CA TRP A 719 -34.37 22.40 -18.23
C TRP A 719 -33.86 23.30 -17.12
N GLN A 720 -34.54 23.24 -15.98
CA GLN A 720 -34.20 23.98 -14.78
C GLN A 720 -33.87 23.01 -13.66
N LEU A 721 -32.72 23.18 -13.04
CA LEU A 721 -32.34 22.41 -11.85
C LEU A 721 -32.70 23.19 -10.59
N ASN A 722 -33.60 22.64 -9.78
CA ASN A 722 -33.91 23.19 -8.46
C ASN A 722 -32.77 22.86 -7.48
N PRO A 723 -32.37 23.78 -6.56
CA PRO A 723 -31.34 23.54 -5.54
C PRO A 723 -31.55 22.29 -4.70
N MET A 724 -32.77 21.86 -4.46
CA MET A 724 -33.10 20.64 -3.71
C MET A 724 -32.63 19.38 -4.46
N PHE A 725 -32.87 19.28 -5.77
CA PHE A 725 -32.40 18.15 -6.59
C PHE A 725 -30.87 18.14 -6.70
N ALA A 726 -30.25 19.33 -6.75
CA ALA A 726 -28.79 19.47 -6.70
C ALA A 726 -28.21 18.85 -5.41
N ALA A 727 -28.82 19.17 -4.26
CA ALA A 727 -28.40 18.62 -2.95
C ALA A 727 -28.59 17.10 -2.86
N ALA A 728 -29.71 16.59 -3.42
CA ALA A 728 -29.96 15.15 -3.45
C ALA A 728 -28.94 14.39 -4.33
N ALA A 729 -28.64 14.91 -5.53
CA ALA A 729 -27.66 14.33 -6.44
C ALA A 729 -26.26 14.27 -5.81
N MET A 730 -25.87 15.33 -5.10
CA MET A 730 -24.61 15.38 -4.37
C MET A 730 -24.52 14.33 -3.27
N SER A 731 -25.58 14.14 -2.48
CA SER A 731 -25.62 13.12 -1.42
C SER A 731 -25.51 11.71 -2.01
N LEU A 732 -26.16 11.45 -3.15
CA LEU A 732 -26.10 10.18 -3.86
C LEU A 732 -24.70 9.92 -4.44
N SER A 733 -24.00 10.94 -4.92
CA SER A 733 -22.61 10.83 -5.41
C SER A 733 -21.68 10.28 -4.32
N SER A 734 -21.73 10.82 -3.11
CA SER A 734 -20.93 10.34 -1.98
C SER A 734 -21.26 8.90 -1.60
N PHE A 735 -22.53 8.53 -1.62
CA PHE A 735 -22.97 7.17 -1.36
C PHE A 735 -22.46 6.18 -2.42
N SER A 736 -22.50 6.56 -3.71
CA SER A 736 -22.04 5.69 -4.81
C SER A 736 -20.54 5.40 -4.71
N VAL A 737 -19.71 6.41 -4.40
CA VAL A 737 -18.26 6.25 -4.23
C VAL A 737 -17.93 5.28 -3.11
N VAL A 738 -18.59 5.40 -1.96
CA VAL A 738 -18.34 4.50 -0.84
C VAL A 738 -18.81 3.08 -1.13
N THR A 739 -19.99 2.93 -1.74
CA THR A 739 -20.52 1.62 -2.12
C THR A 739 -19.59 0.94 -3.13
N ASN A 740 -19.04 1.69 -4.09
CA ASN A 740 -18.07 1.15 -5.03
C ASN A 740 -16.78 0.70 -4.33
N ALA A 741 -16.26 1.48 -3.38
CA ALA A 741 -15.09 1.09 -2.60
C ALA A 741 -15.33 -0.18 -1.78
N LEU A 742 -16.51 -0.34 -1.16
CA LEU A 742 -16.87 -1.54 -0.40
C LEU A 742 -16.97 -2.81 -1.27
N ARG A 743 -17.13 -2.69 -2.60
CA ARG A 743 -17.05 -3.83 -3.54
C ARG A 743 -15.73 -4.58 -3.45
N LEU A 744 -14.64 -3.90 -3.04
CA LEU A 744 -13.34 -4.55 -2.86
C LEU A 744 -13.37 -5.65 -1.79
N ASN A 745 -14.30 -5.62 -0.83
CA ASN A 745 -14.46 -6.69 0.16
C ASN A 745 -14.85 -8.05 -0.45
N PHE A 746 -15.38 -8.05 -1.67
CA PHE A 746 -15.76 -9.26 -2.42
C PHE A 746 -14.70 -9.66 -3.47
N PHE A 747 -13.57 -8.96 -3.50
CA PHE A 747 -12.51 -9.23 -4.47
C PHE A 747 -11.72 -10.48 -4.10
N LYS A 748 -11.58 -11.41 -5.04
CA LYS A 748 -10.81 -12.65 -4.88
C LYS A 748 -9.39 -12.43 -5.40
N MET A 749 -8.45 -12.13 -4.49
CA MET A 749 -7.09 -11.75 -4.88
C MET A 749 -6.24 -12.90 -5.45
N HIS A 750 -6.59 -14.15 -5.15
CA HIS A 750 -5.90 -15.34 -5.68
C HIS A 750 -6.51 -15.87 -6.99
N ASP A 751 -7.56 -15.25 -7.51
CA ASP A 751 -8.19 -15.65 -8.76
C ASP A 751 -7.51 -14.98 -9.98
N PRO A 752 -6.79 -15.74 -10.84
CA PRO A 752 -6.09 -15.20 -12.00
C PRO A 752 -6.98 -14.91 -13.21
N SER A 753 -8.26 -15.31 -13.18
CA SER A 753 -9.17 -15.24 -14.34
C SER A 753 -9.35 -13.83 -14.92
N ARG A 754 -9.07 -12.80 -14.13
CA ARG A 754 -9.21 -11.37 -14.51
C ARG A 754 -7.89 -10.66 -14.71
N ASP A 755 -6.80 -11.39 -14.86
CA ASP A 755 -5.49 -10.78 -15.09
C ASP A 755 -5.41 -10.14 -16.47
N HIS A 756 -4.88 -8.93 -16.52
CA HIS A 756 -4.67 -8.18 -17.75
C HIS A 756 -3.24 -7.71 -17.85
N LYS A 757 -2.65 -7.84 -19.04
CA LYS A 757 -1.30 -7.33 -19.34
C LYS A 757 -1.26 -5.79 -19.20
N LEU A 758 -0.22 -5.29 -18.56
CA LEU A 758 0.05 -3.85 -18.54
C LEU A 758 0.26 -3.33 -19.96
N ARG A 759 -0.38 -2.19 -20.31
CA ARG A 759 -0.18 -1.54 -21.63
C ARG A 759 1.20 -0.87 -21.77
N LYS A 760 1.86 -0.55 -20.65
CA LYS A 760 3.19 0.08 -20.64
C LYS A 760 4.26 -1.00 -20.90
N LYS A 761 4.86 -1.00 -22.07
CA LYS A 761 6.04 -1.83 -22.37
C LYS A 761 7.22 -1.38 -21.51
N LEU A 762 8.07 -2.33 -21.14
CA LEU A 762 9.42 -2.04 -20.61
C LEU A 762 10.10 -1.06 -21.56
N LYS A 763 10.82 -0.11 -21.03
CA LYS A 763 11.77 0.66 -21.83
C LYS A 763 12.81 -0.33 -22.33
N THR A 764 12.64 -0.79 -23.55
CA THR A 764 13.69 -1.55 -24.20
C THR A 764 14.88 -0.60 -24.32
N THR A 765 16.01 -1.02 -23.82
CA THR A 765 17.31 -0.34 -23.98
C THR A 765 17.67 -0.17 -25.47
N SER A 766 16.90 -0.76 -26.39
CA SER A 766 17.05 -0.64 -27.85
C SER A 766 16.58 0.69 -28.43
N GLU A 767 15.98 1.60 -27.64
CA GLU A 767 15.65 2.95 -28.13
C GLU A 767 16.62 4.03 -27.63
N LYS A 768 17.66 3.64 -26.83
CA LYS A 768 18.76 4.53 -26.44
C LYS A 768 20.14 3.89 -26.56
N GLU A 769 20.27 2.69 -27.02
CA GLU A 769 21.44 2.26 -27.77
C GLU A 769 21.26 2.64 -29.27
N THR A 770 21.12 3.93 -29.54
CA THR A 770 21.89 4.47 -30.63
C THR A 770 23.31 4.05 -30.27
N LYS A 771 23.86 3.05 -30.96
CA LYS A 771 25.28 2.70 -30.90
C LYS A 771 26.04 4.00 -30.70
N GLN A 772 26.46 4.30 -29.48
CA GLN A 772 27.55 5.24 -29.30
C GLN A 772 28.70 4.51 -29.94
N MET A 773 28.99 4.84 -31.22
CA MET A 773 30.16 4.34 -31.89
C MET A 773 31.32 5.09 -31.24
N GLU A 774 32.04 4.42 -30.36
CA GLU A 774 33.31 4.91 -29.85
C GLU A 774 34.38 4.57 -30.85
N LYS A 775 35.19 5.57 -31.22
CA LYS A 775 36.40 5.40 -32.02
C LYS A 775 37.58 5.88 -31.22
N THR A 776 38.62 5.08 -31.22
CA THR A 776 39.89 5.43 -30.57
C THR A 776 40.88 5.90 -31.65
N ILE A 777 41.30 7.14 -31.54
CA ILE A 777 42.29 7.77 -32.45
C ILE A 777 43.66 7.73 -31.76
N LYS A 778 44.64 7.15 -32.39
CA LYS A 778 46.05 7.16 -31.93
C LYS A 778 46.74 8.40 -32.48
N ILE A 779 47.30 9.23 -31.59
CA ILE A 779 47.81 10.57 -31.90
C ILE A 779 49.24 10.72 -31.38
N GLU A 780 50.16 11.08 -32.23
CA GLU A 780 51.57 11.40 -31.89
C GLU A 780 51.79 12.93 -31.91
N GLY A 781 52.65 13.39 -31.02
CA GLY A 781 53.04 14.79 -30.92
C GLY A 781 52.39 15.60 -29.80
N MET A 782 51.46 14.98 -29.04
CA MET A 782 50.90 15.63 -27.83
C MET A 782 51.88 15.52 -26.66
N MET A 783 52.25 16.65 -26.07
CA MET A 783 53.25 16.68 -24.98
C MET A 783 52.72 17.19 -23.62
N CYS A 784 51.53 17.71 -23.58
CA CYS A 784 50.97 18.31 -22.36
C CYS A 784 49.44 18.44 -22.39
N ASN A 785 48.82 18.75 -21.23
CA ASN A 785 47.36 18.96 -21.10
C ASN A 785 46.77 20.07 -22.00
N HIS A 786 47.60 21.00 -22.50
CA HIS A 786 47.14 22.04 -23.41
C HIS A 786 46.92 21.45 -24.82
N CYS A 787 47.77 20.47 -25.22
CA CYS A 787 47.60 19.70 -26.45
C CYS A 787 46.29 18.88 -26.42
N GLU A 788 45.98 18.24 -25.28
CA GLU A 788 44.73 17.50 -25.08
C GLU A 788 43.51 18.38 -25.30
N MET A 789 43.53 19.60 -24.71
CA MET A 789 42.41 20.52 -24.80
C MET A 789 42.18 21.04 -26.23
N HIS A 790 43.25 21.26 -27.01
CA HIS A 790 43.16 21.65 -28.42
C HIS A 790 42.57 20.53 -29.28
N VAL A 791 43.09 19.31 -29.13
CA VAL A 791 42.57 18.14 -29.87
C VAL A 791 41.14 17.84 -29.48
N LYS A 792 40.82 17.87 -28.19
CA LYS A 792 39.47 17.67 -27.68
C LYS A 792 38.48 18.66 -28.30
N LYS A 793 38.79 19.94 -28.25
CA LYS A 793 37.96 21.00 -28.79
C LYS A 793 37.76 20.86 -30.32
N ALA A 794 38.79 20.47 -31.05
CA ALA A 794 38.68 20.28 -32.49
C ALA A 794 37.81 19.06 -32.84
N LEU A 795 37.93 17.95 -32.10
CA LEU A 795 37.08 16.78 -32.29
C LEU A 795 35.63 17.03 -31.89
N GLU A 796 35.37 17.71 -30.77
CA GLU A 796 34.02 18.04 -30.33
C GLU A 796 33.32 19.11 -31.18
N ALA A 797 34.07 19.85 -32.01
CA ALA A 797 33.49 20.82 -32.98
C ALA A 797 32.95 20.13 -34.25
N LEU A 798 33.20 18.85 -34.48
CA LEU A 798 32.66 18.11 -35.62
C LEU A 798 31.20 17.73 -35.42
N ASP A 799 30.36 17.98 -36.43
CA ASP A 799 28.95 17.55 -36.38
C ASP A 799 28.85 16.01 -36.32
N GLY A 800 28.28 15.51 -35.25
CA GLY A 800 28.15 14.07 -35.00
C GLY A 800 29.06 13.54 -33.88
N VAL A 801 29.98 14.35 -33.34
CA VAL A 801 30.78 14.03 -32.14
C VAL A 801 30.07 14.56 -30.91
N LYS A 802 29.81 13.64 -29.95
CA LYS A 802 29.16 13.98 -28.66
C LYS A 802 30.17 14.45 -27.61
N SER A 803 31.28 13.74 -27.52
CA SER A 803 32.37 14.04 -26.59
C SER A 803 33.66 13.40 -27.07
N ALA A 804 34.81 13.97 -26.69
CA ALA A 804 36.12 13.38 -26.90
C ALA A 804 36.90 13.38 -25.59
N GLU A 805 37.47 12.25 -25.21
CA GLU A 805 38.43 12.09 -24.12
C GLU A 805 39.81 11.92 -24.68
N VAL A 806 40.70 12.89 -24.46
CA VAL A 806 42.05 12.93 -25.05
C VAL A 806 43.09 12.80 -23.95
N SER A 807 44.06 11.92 -24.13
CA SER A 807 45.15 11.68 -23.19
C SER A 807 46.52 11.81 -23.91
N HIS A 808 47.33 12.77 -23.55
CA HIS A 808 48.69 12.95 -24.06
C HIS A 808 49.64 11.87 -23.54
N THR A 809 49.39 11.36 -22.33
CA THR A 809 50.20 10.27 -21.73
C THR A 809 49.95 8.92 -22.43
N ALA A 810 48.71 8.66 -22.84
CA ALA A 810 48.35 7.46 -23.60
C ALA A 810 48.53 7.63 -25.10
N GLY A 811 48.69 8.86 -25.60
CA GLY A 811 48.76 9.13 -27.05
C GLY A 811 47.46 8.82 -27.80
N THR A 812 46.32 8.93 -27.14
CA THR A 812 45.02 8.53 -27.70
C THR A 812 43.90 9.56 -27.43
N ALA A 813 42.93 9.59 -28.36
CA ALA A 813 41.64 10.26 -28.17
C ALA A 813 40.52 9.26 -28.37
N VAL A 814 39.67 9.05 -27.39
CA VAL A 814 38.44 8.27 -27.47
C VAL A 814 37.27 9.22 -27.80
N VAL A 815 36.67 9.01 -28.95
CA VAL A 815 35.59 9.89 -29.47
C VAL A 815 34.28 9.14 -29.44
N THR A 816 33.30 9.67 -28.73
CA THR A 816 31.92 9.18 -28.67
C THR A 816 31.09 9.90 -29.73
N LEU A 817 30.51 9.14 -30.66
CA LEU A 817 29.76 9.67 -31.81
C LEU A 817 28.25 9.55 -31.63
N GLU A 818 27.50 10.61 -31.95
CA GLU A 818 26.03 10.56 -32.05
C GLU A 818 25.54 10.17 -33.44
N LYS A 819 26.38 10.41 -34.46
CA LYS A 819 26.16 10.05 -35.88
C LYS A 819 27.43 9.46 -36.44
N ALA A 820 27.32 8.71 -37.56
CA ALA A 820 28.51 8.22 -38.26
C ALA A 820 29.34 9.39 -38.79
N VAL A 821 30.55 9.56 -38.29
CA VAL A 821 31.55 10.52 -38.75
C VAL A 821 32.63 9.75 -39.49
N ALA A 822 33.00 10.24 -40.70
CA ALA A 822 34.04 9.59 -41.52
C ALA A 822 35.42 9.69 -40.84
N ASP A 823 36.22 8.61 -40.87
CA ASP A 823 37.54 8.59 -40.29
C ASP A 823 38.46 9.68 -40.84
N SER A 824 38.27 10.03 -42.11
CA SER A 824 38.96 11.16 -42.74
C SER A 824 38.69 12.50 -42.10
N ALA A 825 37.43 12.76 -41.61
CA ALA A 825 37.09 14.00 -40.95
C ALA A 825 37.68 14.09 -39.53
N LEU A 826 37.63 12.94 -38.78
CA LEU A 826 38.27 12.84 -37.46
C LEU A 826 39.77 13.03 -37.55
N LYS A 827 40.42 12.39 -38.57
CA LYS A 827 41.86 12.53 -38.84
C LYS A 827 42.21 13.98 -39.18
N GLN A 828 41.46 14.62 -40.08
CA GLN A 828 41.71 16.00 -40.49
C GLN A 828 41.61 17.00 -39.35
N ALA A 829 40.63 16.84 -38.49
CA ALA A 829 40.44 17.71 -37.31
C ALA A 829 41.66 17.66 -36.36
N VAL A 830 42.30 16.52 -36.20
CA VAL A 830 43.50 16.37 -35.38
C VAL A 830 44.74 16.91 -36.11
N VAL A 831 44.88 16.68 -37.40
CA VAL A 831 45.98 17.15 -38.25
C VAL A 831 45.96 18.68 -38.35
N ASP A 832 44.80 19.31 -38.44
CA ASP A 832 44.64 20.78 -38.47
C ASP A 832 45.12 21.44 -37.19
N GLN A 833 45.24 20.68 -36.10
CA GLN A 833 45.84 21.17 -34.82
C GLN A 833 47.32 20.92 -34.72
N GLY A 834 47.94 20.40 -35.78
CA GLY A 834 49.39 20.17 -35.86
C GLY A 834 49.88 18.83 -35.30
N TYR A 835 48.99 17.86 -35.09
CA TYR A 835 49.33 16.53 -34.58
C TYR A 835 49.20 15.45 -35.63
N THR A 836 49.91 14.34 -35.43
CA THR A 836 49.87 13.20 -36.39
C THR A 836 48.99 12.10 -35.91
N VAL A 837 48.06 11.64 -36.75
CA VAL A 837 47.20 10.46 -36.48
C VAL A 837 47.81 9.23 -37.07
N THR A 838 48.14 8.24 -36.23
CA THR A 838 48.80 6.98 -36.61
C THR A 838 47.80 5.81 -36.83
N GLY A 839 46.59 5.91 -36.24
CA GLY A 839 45.55 4.90 -36.44
C GLY A 839 44.21 5.38 -35.87
N ILE A 840 43.10 4.86 -36.42
CA ILE A 840 41.73 5.01 -35.92
C ILE A 840 41.13 3.60 -35.82
N GLU A 841 40.70 3.23 -34.61
CA GLU A 841 40.12 1.91 -34.28
C GLU A 841 38.70 2.04 -33.86
#